data_259cecdc5349486bdad88d73eafbe16c
#
_entry.id   259cecdc5349486bdad88d73eafbe16c
#
_cell.length_a   1.000
_cell.length_b   1.000
_cell.length_c   1.000
_cell.angle_alpha   90.00
_cell.angle_beta   90.00
_cell.angle_gamma   90.00
#
_symmetry.space_group_name_H-M   'P 1'
#
loop_
_entity.id
_entity.type
_entity.pdbx_description
1 polymer ?
#
loop_
_entity_poly.entity_id
_entity_poly.type
_entity_poly.pdbx_seq_one_letter_code
_entity_poly.pdbx_strand_id
1 'polypeptide(L)'
;MTDTVVAESRLTHRQTLTILSGLLLGVFLAALDQNIVSVAIVRIANSLDGFDEQAWATTAYLITATVTTPLYGKLADIYGRKPFYLLAIALFVIGSAACCFATTMYQLAGCRAFQGLGAGGLMSLAFTIVGDIVPPRERVRYQGYFLMVFGIATVLGPVVGGFLSDYESLGGIEGWRWVFLVNVPVGVLAFLVVAKVLNVGHTRQRSRIDWFGAITLIVGVVPLLIVAEQGRIWGWTAPKSLLCYGICAGGLLLFVLVEFLMKDSALIPLRLFRSSTFSIAILGGFLVGVAMFGAITMVPQYLQVVRGFSPTEAGLLMLPLVLGIMVGAQISGLITKATGRYKVLPVLGALILAIGCALFARITYDGPLWQPLAFSAIMGFGLGGCMQTLVIAAQNAVGRTEMGVSTAAATFFRQLGGTLGVAVFLTVLFDGLPASILEAFGGSLPPGFDGARLDGLLSDTSGIATLPDELRIPILEGFTDSMHSVFLLAADLAVVACLVLVFMKEIPLQEDPAPDDQSDATALRDVSLHDAHEMAGELHPVATGRVIAGLLRRDDARPVPAATLTLIDQHGHQVARGNGDADGAYVIEAPRPGNYVLIAAAAGHQPEAVSVSIGERAQHVDLMLTGAGELTGIVRSARRGEPLWGATITLTDPEGEVVGAAITGEDGTYVCRDVVSGTYTLVAVADHMRPAAVALTVPETGSLHRDIDLEPMAILLGSAWVDGDRPVADVQITVLDSGGDPAATARTDEKGRYLVPDLPEGEYTVVARGYPPVASQVSVTRGEITHDVTLGYENEESMNRR
;
A
#
# COMPACT_ATOMS: atom_id res chain seq x y z
N MET A 1 -28.64 -7.68 -15.97
CA MET A 1 -27.45 -8.07 -15.18
C MET A 1 -26.94 -6.77 -14.60
N THR A 2 -27.40 -6.46 -13.43
CA THR A 2 -27.18 -5.24 -12.68
C THR A 2 -25.77 -5.29 -12.09
N ASP A 3 -24.92 -4.38 -12.56
CA ASP A 3 -23.62 -4.14 -11.94
C ASP A 3 -23.85 -3.36 -10.64
N THR A 4 -23.88 -4.09 -9.54
CA THR A 4 -23.87 -3.51 -8.20
C THR A 4 -22.54 -2.81 -7.98
N VAL A 5 -22.56 -1.49 -7.91
CA VAL A 5 -21.46 -0.68 -7.36
C VAL A 5 -21.43 -0.99 -5.85
N VAL A 6 -20.57 -1.91 -5.46
CA VAL A 6 -20.31 -2.18 -4.04
C VAL A 6 -19.68 -0.92 -3.45
N ALA A 7 -20.41 -0.23 -2.59
CA ALA A 7 -19.87 0.84 -1.76
C ALA A 7 -18.75 0.23 -0.90
N GLU A 8 -17.51 0.64 -1.12
CA GLU A 8 -16.35 0.20 -0.35
C GLU A 8 -16.52 0.62 1.11
N SER A 9 -16.97 -0.31 1.93
CA SER A 9 -16.94 -0.14 3.38
C SER A 9 -15.50 0.13 3.80
N ARG A 10 -15.23 1.29 4.39
CA ARG A 10 -13.89 1.64 4.89
C ARG A 10 -13.42 0.55 5.84
N LEU A 11 -12.32 -0.10 5.48
CA LEU A 11 -11.70 -1.10 6.34
C LEU A 11 -11.30 -0.44 7.67
N THR A 12 -11.66 -1.06 8.78
CA THR A 12 -11.19 -0.59 10.08
C THR A 12 -9.67 -0.68 10.16
N HIS A 13 -9.04 0.17 10.98
CA HIS A 13 -7.59 0.13 11.18
C HIS A 13 -7.08 -1.28 11.52
N ARG A 14 -7.83 -2.06 12.29
CA ARG A 14 -7.52 -3.44 12.65
C ARG A 14 -7.55 -4.38 11.44
N GLN A 15 -8.56 -4.24 10.58
CA GLN A 15 -8.65 -5.02 9.33
C GLN A 15 -7.51 -4.65 8.37
N THR A 16 -7.19 -3.37 8.22
CA THR A 16 -6.05 -2.90 7.42
C THR A 16 -4.73 -3.50 7.92
N LEU A 17 -4.48 -3.49 9.24
CA LEU A 17 -3.27 -4.11 9.82
C LEU A 17 -3.24 -5.62 9.59
N THR A 18 -4.38 -6.30 9.64
CA THR A 18 -4.45 -7.74 9.40
C THR A 18 -4.13 -8.08 7.94
N ILE A 19 -4.66 -7.32 6.97
CA ILE A 19 -4.29 -7.48 5.56
C ILE A 19 -2.80 -7.17 5.37
N LEU A 20 -2.34 -6.08 5.97
CA LEU A 20 -0.96 -5.64 5.88
C LEU A 20 0.02 -6.71 6.39
N SER A 21 -0.30 -7.43 7.47
CA SER A 21 0.57 -8.48 8.01
C SER A 21 0.85 -9.58 6.97
N GLY A 22 -0.15 -9.98 6.18
CA GLY A 22 0.03 -10.94 5.10
C GLY A 22 0.91 -10.40 3.96
N LEU A 23 0.73 -9.12 3.60
CA LEU A 23 1.55 -8.46 2.58
C LEU A 23 3.00 -8.30 3.04
N LEU A 24 3.22 -7.92 4.31
CA LEU A 24 4.54 -7.77 4.91
C LEU A 24 5.31 -9.10 4.97
N LEU A 25 4.62 -10.22 5.24
CA LEU A 25 5.24 -11.55 5.18
C LEU A 25 5.72 -11.88 3.76
N GLY A 26 4.95 -11.55 2.71
CA GLY A 26 5.36 -11.77 1.32
C GLY A 26 6.58 -10.91 0.93
N VAL A 27 6.60 -9.64 1.33
CA VAL A 27 7.75 -8.74 1.09
C VAL A 27 8.98 -9.17 1.90
N PHE A 28 8.78 -9.58 3.16
CA PHE A 28 9.84 -10.13 3.99
C PHE A 28 10.49 -11.36 3.35
N LEU A 29 9.67 -12.27 2.83
CA LEU A 29 10.13 -13.47 2.15
C LEU A 29 11.04 -13.15 0.96
N ALA A 30 10.64 -12.22 0.08
CA ALA A 30 11.43 -11.83 -1.07
C ALA A 30 12.73 -11.09 -0.68
N ALA A 31 12.65 -10.19 0.32
CA ALA A 31 13.79 -9.43 0.80
C ALA A 31 14.79 -10.32 1.57
N LEU A 32 14.30 -11.23 2.39
CA LEU A 32 15.12 -12.17 3.14
C LEU A 32 15.91 -13.09 2.21
N ASP A 33 15.22 -13.69 1.23
CA ASP A 33 15.84 -14.59 0.23
C ASP A 33 16.98 -13.90 -0.51
N GLN A 34 16.79 -12.67 -0.96
CA GLN A 34 17.81 -11.90 -1.68
C GLN A 34 19.06 -11.69 -0.82
N ASN A 35 18.88 -11.32 0.45
CA ASN A 35 19.98 -11.04 1.37
C ASN A 35 20.68 -12.33 1.87
N ILE A 36 19.95 -13.41 2.11
CA ILE A 36 20.53 -14.70 2.51
C ILE A 36 21.42 -15.25 1.41
N VAL A 37 20.93 -15.27 0.15
CA VAL A 37 21.66 -15.84 -0.98
C VAL A 37 22.94 -15.04 -1.28
N SER A 38 22.92 -13.72 -1.12
CA SER A 38 24.11 -12.88 -1.37
C SER A 38 25.31 -13.25 -0.48
N VAL A 39 25.07 -13.75 0.72
CA VAL A 39 26.13 -14.21 1.65
C VAL A 39 26.53 -15.66 1.37
N ALA A 40 25.58 -16.51 1.04
CA ALA A 40 25.82 -17.93 0.83
C ALA A 40 26.42 -18.26 -0.56
N ILE A 41 26.44 -17.30 -1.50
CA ILE A 41 26.73 -17.55 -2.93
C ILE A 41 28.09 -18.22 -3.17
N VAL A 42 29.12 -17.82 -2.43
CA VAL A 42 30.47 -18.41 -2.55
C VAL A 42 30.47 -19.87 -2.13
N ARG A 43 29.79 -20.20 -1.03
CA ARG A 43 29.65 -21.61 -0.56
C ARG A 43 28.86 -22.46 -1.55
N ILE A 44 27.78 -21.88 -2.10
CA ILE A 44 26.95 -22.51 -3.14
C ILE A 44 27.79 -22.80 -4.38
N ALA A 45 28.56 -21.83 -4.87
CA ALA A 45 29.40 -21.94 -6.05
C ALA A 45 30.47 -23.00 -5.88
N ASN A 46 31.11 -23.06 -4.72
CA ASN A 46 32.11 -24.08 -4.39
C ASN A 46 31.51 -25.50 -4.30
N SER A 47 30.26 -25.60 -3.74
CA SER A 47 29.57 -26.91 -3.64
C SER A 47 29.10 -27.45 -4.99
N LEU A 48 28.79 -26.55 -5.95
CA LEU A 48 28.30 -26.89 -7.29
C LEU A 48 29.39 -26.83 -8.38
N ASP A 49 30.68 -26.71 -8.01
CA ASP A 49 31.83 -26.62 -8.92
C ASP A 49 31.64 -25.53 -10.03
N GLY A 50 31.02 -24.41 -9.69
CA GLY A 50 30.62 -23.39 -10.66
C GLY A 50 30.92 -21.99 -10.17
N PHE A 51 32.14 -21.71 -9.74
CA PHE A 51 32.58 -20.43 -9.20
C PHE A 51 32.47 -19.31 -10.25
N ASP A 52 32.80 -19.60 -11.50
CA ASP A 52 32.74 -18.61 -12.62
C ASP A 52 31.31 -18.26 -13.01
N GLU A 53 30.34 -19.14 -12.73
CA GLU A 53 28.93 -18.95 -13.04
C GLU A 53 28.09 -18.40 -11.87
N GLN A 54 28.70 -18.12 -10.71
CA GLN A 54 28.00 -17.72 -9.50
C GLN A 54 27.10 -16.48 -9.68
N ALA A 55 27.51 -15.55 -10.53
CA ALA A 55 26.75 -14.34 -10.84
C ALA A 55 25.34 -14.66 -11.41
N TRP A 56 25.24 -15.76 -12.21
CA TRP A 56 23.97 -16.12 -12.84
C TRP A 56 22.85 -16.48 -11.85
N ALA A 57 23.18 -17.00 -10.66
CA ALA A 57 22.18 -17.32 -9.65
C ALA A 57 21.44 -16.07 -9.15
N THR A 58 22.13 -14.94 -9.04
CA THR A 58 21.54 -13.66 -8.63
C THR A 58 20.93 -12.91 -9.81
N THR A 59 21.66 -12.86 -10.94
CA THR A 59 21.25 -12.12 -12.12
C THR A 59 19.97 -12.66 -12.74
N ALA A 60 19.84 -13.98 -12.87
CA ALA A 60 18.64 -14.62 -13.42
C ALA A 60 17.37 -14.29 -12.61
N TYR A 61 17.50 -14.29 -11.27
CA TYR A 61 16.43 -13.90 -10.36
C TYR A 61 16.04 -12.41 -10.54
N LEU A 62 17.01 -11.50 -10.54
CA LEU A 62 16.77 -10.06 -10.67
C LEU A 62 16.16 -9.70 -12.02
N ILE A 63 16.64 -10.30 -13.11
CA ILE A 63 16.11 -10.11 -14.45
C ILE A 63 14.62 -10.48 -14.50
N THR A 64 14.30 -11.71 -14.07
CA THR A 64 12.92 -12.20 -14.13
C THR A 64 11.99 -11.43 -13.17
N ALA A 65 12.46 -11.07 -11.97
CA ALA A 65 11.72 -10.25 -11.03
C ALA A 65 11.41 -8.86 -11.60
N THR A 66 12.39 -8.21 -12.22
CA THR A 66 12.22 -6.88 -12.81
C THR A 66 11.23 -6.90 -13.97
N VAL A 67 11.37 -7.85 -14.87
CA VAL A 67 10.57 -7.91 -16.11
C VAL A 67 9.12 -8.31 -15.83
N THR A 68 8.87 -9.16 -14.83
CA THR A 68 7.50 -9.58 -14.49
C THR A 68 6.71 -8.53 -13.70
N THR A 69 7.38 -7.57 -13.09
CA THR A 69 6.74 -6.50 -12.30
C THR A 69 5.62 -5.76 -13.05
N PRO A 70 5.81 -5.24 -14.27
CA PRO A 70 4.73 -4.56 -15.02
C PRO A 70 3.58 -5.51 -15.38
N LEU A 71 3.90 -6.77 -15.68
CA LEU A 71 2.90 -7.78 -16.02
C LEU A 71 1.96 -8.06 -14.85
N TYR A 72 2.48 -8.20 -13.63
CA TYR A 72 1.66 -8.36 -12.43
C TYR A 72 0.75 -7.16 -12.18
N GLY A 73 1.24 -5.94 -12.40
CA GLY A 73 0.41 -4.74 -12.28
C GLY A 73 -0.82 -4.81 -13.18
N LYS A 74 -0.60 -5.06 -14.48
CA LYS A 74 -1.71 -5.14 -15.46
C LYS A 74 -2.64 -6.31 -15.21
N LEU A 75 -2.12 -7.49 -14.93
CA LEU A 75 -2.94 -8.69 -14.68
C LEU A 75 -3.79 -8.54 -13.41
N ALA A 76 -3.23 -7.92 -12.38
CA ALA A 76 -3.94 -7.68 -11.13
C ALA A 76 -5.01 -6.59 -11.26
N ASP A 77 -4.84 -5.62 -12.16
CA ASP A 77 -5.89 -4.64 -12.50
C ASP A 77 -7.05 -5.29 -13.26
N ILE A 78 -6.78 -6.31 -14.09
CA ILE A 78 -7.82 -6.99 -14.89
C ILE A 78 -8.59 -8.04 -14.07
N TYR A 79 -7.87 -8.89 -13.34
CA TYR A 79 -8.44 -10.10 -12.72
C TYR A 79 -8.56 -10.02 -11.19
N GLY A 80 -8.05 -8.95 -10.58
CA GLY A 80 -8.05 -8.75 -9.14
C GLY A 80 -6.70 -9.03 -8.46
N ARG A 81 -6.49 -8.44 -7.30
CA ARG A 81 -5.21 -8.45 -6.57
C ARG A 81 -4.90 -9.81 -5.93
N LYS A 82 -5.90 -10.41 -5.27
CA LYS A 82 -5.73 -11.62 -4.48
C LYS A 82 -5.16 -12.81 -5.26
N PRO A 83 -5.74 -13.22 -6.43
CA PRO A 83 -5.26 -14.39 -7.14
C PRO A 83 -3.81 -14.22 -7.61
N PHE A 84 -3.41 -13.02 -8.06
CA PHE A 84 -2.06 -12.78 -8.54
C PHE A 84 -1.04 -12.65 -7.42
N TYR A 85 -1.43 -12.13 -6.25
CA TYR A 85 -0.55 -12.13 -5.08
C TYR A 85 -0.30 -13.55 -4.55
N LEU A 86 -1.34 -14.38 -4.49
CA LEU A 86 -1.21 -15.79 -4.15
C LEU A 86 -0.38 -16.57 -5.18
N LEU A 87 -0.56 -16.30 -6.47
CA LEU A 87 0.26 -16.88 -7.54
C LEU A 87 1.73 -16.49 -7.37
N ALA A 88 2.01 -15.22 -7.07
CA ALA A 88 3.37 -14.74 -6.83
C ALA A 88 4.04 -15.45 -5.66
N ILE A 89 3.33 -15.62 -4.52
CA ILE A 89 3.84 -16.39 -3.38
C ILE A 89 4.07 -17.85 -3.78
N ALA A 90 3.14 -18.49 -4.48
CA ALA A 90 3.26 -19.87 -4.89
C ALA A 90 4.46 -20.12 -5.81
N LEU A 91 4.63 -19.28 -6.85
CA LEU A 91 5.79 -19.37 -7.76
C LEU A 91 7.11 -19.16 -7.00
N PHE A 92 7.14 -18.23 -6.07
CA PHE A 92 8.32 -17.97 -5.24
C PHE A 92 8.67 -19.17 -4.38
N VAL A 93 7.70 -19.76 -3.67
CA VAL A 93 7.89 -20.91 -2.78
C VAL A 93 8.31 -22.16 -3.57
N ILE A 94 7.66 -22.43 -4.69
CA ILE A 94 7.98 -23.56 -5.56
C ILE A 94 9.40 -23.38 -6.13
N GLY A 95 9.74 -22.18 -6.61
CA GLY A 95 11.08 -21.86 -7.10
C GLY A 95 12.15 -22.02 -6.03
N SER A 96 11.88 -21.58 -4.79
CA SER A 96 12.79 -21.75 -3.66
C SER A 96 12.99 -23.22 -3.32
N ALA A 97 11.92 -23.99 -3.27
CA ALA A 97 12.00 -25.44 -3.07
C ALA A 97 12.80 -26.13 -4.21
N ALA A 98 12.62 -25.71 -5.46
CA ALA A 98 13.36 -26.24 -6.61
C ALA A 98 14.86 -25.93 -6.52
N CYS A 99 15.25 -24.75 -6.02
CA CYS A 99 16.67 -24.41 -5.81
C CYS A 99 17.39 -25.40 -4.89
N CYS A 100 16.69 -26.02 -3.93
CA CYS A 100 17.27 -27.03 -3.04
C CYS A 100 17.74 -28.30 -3.76
N PHE A 101 17.22 -28.58 -4.95
CA PHE A 101 17.56 -29.80 -5.72
C PHE A 101 18.57 -29.53 -6.83
N ALA A 102 19.07 -28.30 -6.96
CA ALA A 102 20.05 -27.96 -7.97
C ALA A 102 21.37 -28.73 -7.75
N THR A 103 21.95 -29.24 -8.82
CA THR A 103 23.24 -29.99 -8.85
C THR A 103 24.29 -29.28 -9.68
N THR A 104 23.93 -28.19 -10.39
CA THR A 104 24.86 -27.33 -11.13
C THR A 104 24.43 -25.87 -10.98
N MET A 105 25.36 -24.92 -11.18
CA MET A 105 25.05 -23.47 -11.10
C MET A 105 24.02 -23.06 -12.17
N TYR A 106 24.02 -23.63 -13.36
CA TYR A 106 23.02 -23.31 -14.39
C TYR A 106 21.61 -23.80 -14.02
N GLN A 107 21.49 -24.97 -13.36
CA GLN A 107 20.20 -25.42 -12.83
C GLN A 107 19.71 -24.49 -11.72
N LEU A 108 20.64 -24.10 -10.82
CA LEU A 108 20.30 -23.14 -9.78
C LEU A 108 19.83 -21.82 -10.39
N ALA A 109 20.55 -21.29 -11.39
CA ALA A 109 20.14 -20.06 -12.10
C ALA A 109 18.75 -20.19 -12.75
N GLY A 110 18.44 -21.34 -13.35
CA GLY A 110 17.11 -21.64 -13.90
C GLY A 110 16.00 -21.64 -12.82
N CYS A 111 16.27 -22.31 -11.68
CA CYS A 111 15.33 -22.31 -10.53
C CYS A 111 15.18 -20.90 -9.93
N ARG A 112 16.26 -20.13 -9.86
CA ARG A 112 16.26 -18.74 -9.42
C ARG A 112 15.46 -17.83 -10.38
N ALA A 113 15.61 -18.04 -11.70
CA ALA A 113 14.79 -17.34 -12.69
C ALA A 113 13.29 -17.63 -12.47
N PHE A 114 12.94 -18.90 -12.22
CA PHE A 114 11.56 -19.27 -11.91
C PHE A 114 11.07 -18.63 -10.61
N GLN A 115 11.89 -18.61 -9.57
CA GLN A 115 11.59 -17.95 -8.28
C GLN A 115 11.39 -16.44 -8.47
N GLY A 116 12.22 -15.80 -9.32
CA GLY A 116 12.14 -14.41 -9.66
C GLY A 116 10.80 -14.00 -10.32
N LEU A 117 10.17 -14.92 -11.09
CA LEU A 117 8.82 -14.68 -11.61
C LEU A 117 7.82 -14.37 -10.47
N GLY A 118 7.95 -15.01 -9.32
CA GLY A 118 7.14 -14.72 -8.14
C GLY A 118 7.54 -13.41 -7.45
N ALA A 119 8.86 -13.16 -7.32
CA ALA A 119 9.39 -12.02 -6.60
C ALA A 119 8.92 -10.67 -7.16
N GLY A 120 8.84 -10.52 -8.49
CA GLY A 120 8.35 -9.30 -9.15
C GLY A 120 6.93 -8.93 -8.75
N GLY A 121 6.06 -9.95 -8.52
CA GLY A 121 4.71 -9.74 -8.03
C GLY A 121 4.64 -9.37 -6.55
N LEU A 122 5.47 -9.97 -5.71
CA LEU A 122 5.43 -9.76 -4.25
C LEU A 122 5.64 -8.29 -3.86
N MET A 123 6.60 -7.62 -4.48
CA MET A 123 6.91 -6.22 -4.19
C MET A 123 5.86 -5.27 -4.78
N SER A 124 5.58 -5.39 -6.08
CA SER A 124 4.72 -4.43 -6.78
C SER A 124 3.27 -4.50 -6.32
N LEU A 125 2.72 -5.72 -6.18
CA LEU A 125 1.33 -5.88 -5.75
C LEU A 125 1.11 -5.49 -4.30
N ALA A 126 2.09 -5.69 -3.41
CA ALA A 126 1.98 -5.25 -2.03
C ALA A 126 1.75 -3.75 -1.92
N PHE A 127 2.51 -2.93 -2.66
CA PHE A 127 2.30 -1.48 -2.71
C PHE A 127 0.98 -1.10 -3.40
N THR A 128 0.60 -1.83 -4.44
CA THR A 128 -0.68 -1.61 -5.13
C THR A 128 -1.87 -1.88 -4.21
N ILE A 129 -1.86 -3.02 -3.49
CA ILE A 129 -2.94 -3.38 -2.57
C ILE A 129 -3.08 -2.35 -1.46
N VAL A 130 -1.97 -1.85 -0.89
CA VAL A 130 -2.02 -0.75 0.08
C VAL A 130 -2.62 0.51 -0.55
N GLY A 131 -2.28 0.78 -1.81
CA GLY A 131 -2.88 1.89 -2.57
C GLY A 131 -4.40 1.77 -2.74
N ASP A 132 -4.92 0.55 -2.84
CA ASP A 132 -6.36 0.31 -2.98
C ASP A 132 -7.11 0.42 -1.64
N ILE A 133 -6.51 -0.06 -0.53
CA ILE A 133 -7.19 -0.19 0.77
C ILE A 133 -6.96 0.99 1.73
N VAL A 134 -5.98 1.87 1.44
CA VAL A 134 -5.59 2.97 2.33
C VAL A 134 -5.77 4.32 1.63
N PRO A 135 -6.41 5.31 2.30
CA PRO A 135 -6.52 6.66 1.77
C PRO A 135 -5.15 7.27 1.41
N PRO A 136 -5.05 8.11 0.36
CA PRO A 136 -3.77 8.63 -0.15
C PRO A 136 -2.89 9.29 0.92
N ARG A 137 -3.46 10.04 1.86
CA ARG A 137 -2.74 10.73 2.94
C ARG A 137 -2.09 9.76 3.95
N GLU A 138 -2.67 8.58 4.14
CA GLU A 138 -2.17 7.59 5.10
C GLU A 138 -1.22 6.56 4.48
N ARG A 139 -1.18 6.43 3.14
CA ARG A 139 -0.38 5.44 2.42
C ARG A 139 1.09 5.46 2.81
N VAL A 140 1.68 6.66 2.96
CA VAL A 140 3.10 6.80 3.33
C VAL A 140 3.40 6.10 4.65
N ARG A 141 2.51 6.24 5.65
CA ARG A 141 2.69 5.59 6.95
C ARG A 141 2.67 4.06 6.84
N TYR A 142 1.68 3.51 6.13
CA TYR A 142 1.54 2.06 5.97
C TYR A 142 2.64 1.47 5.09
N GLN A 143 3.04 2.18 4.05
CA GLN A 143 4.16 1.78 3.20
C GLN A 143 5.50 1.84 3.96
N GLY A 144 5.65 2.66 4.98
CA GLY A 144 6.81 2.68 5.87
C GLY A 144 7.07 1.33 6.56
N TYR A 145 6.04 0.53 6.85
CA TYR A 145 6.21 -0.81 7.40
C TYR A 145 6.91 -1.78 6.44
N PHE A 146 6.75 -1.61 5.12
CA PHE A 146 7.48 -2.43 4.13
C PHE A 146 8.98 -2.15 4.18
N LEU A 147 9.37 -0.89 4.35
CA LEU A 147 10.78 -0.52 4.51
C LEU A 147 11.37 -1.07 5.81
N MET A 148 10.58 -1.07 6.89
CA MET A 148 11.00 -1.70 8.15
C MET A 148 11.28 -3.17 7.94
N VAL A 149 10.37 -3.89 7.31
CA VAL A 149 10.51 -5.33 7.02
C VAL A 149 11.69 -5.61 6.09
N PHE A 150 11.90 -4.78 5.08
CA PHE A 150 13.07 -4.86 4.21
C PHE A 150 14.37 -4.64 4.99
N GLY A 151 14.39 -3.66 5.89
CA GLY A 151 15.54 -3.41 6.77
C GLY A 151 15.84 -4.58 7.72
N ILE A 152 14.80 -5.18 8.32
CA ILE A 152 14.95 -6.38 9.15
C ILE A 152 15.52 -7.53 8.33
N ALA A 153 15.01 -7.74 7.10
CA ALA A 153 15.51 -8.77 6.20
C ALA A 153 16.98 -8.56 5.80
N THR A 154 17.40 -7.30 5.63
CA THR A 154 18.79 -6.94 5.30
C THR A 154 19.76 -7.31 6.43
N VAL A 155 19.33 -7.21 7.69
CA VAL A 155 20.14 -7.59 8.85
C VAL A 155 20.07 -9.10 9.11
N LEU A 156 18.86 -9.68 9.08
CA LEU A 156 18.65 -11.11 9.34
C LEU A 156 19.24 -11.99 8.22
N GLY A 157 19.26 -11.49 6.97
CA GLY A 157 19.77 -12.23 5.82
C GLY A 157 21.19 -12.74 6.02
N PRO A 158 22.19 -11.86 6.22
CA PRO A 158 23.57 -12.28 6.48
C PRO A 158 23.73 -13.18 7.69
N VAL A 159 23.01 -12.90 8.78
CA VAL A 159 23.09 -13.72 10.01
C VAL A 159 22.58 -15.14 9.77
N VAL A 160 21.37 -15.27 9.19
CA VAL A 160 20.77 -16.57 8.91
C VAL A 160 21.50 -17.28 7.78
N GLY A 161 21.89 -16.53 6.72
CA GLY A 161 22.60 -17.08 5.57
C GLY A 161 23.98 -17.59 5.94
N GLY A 162 24.75 -16.81 6.71
CA GLY A 162 26.05 -17.23 7.24
C GLY A 162 25.94 -18.47 8.12
N PHE A 163 25.03 -18.40 9.13
CA PHE A 163 24.82 -19.52 10.04
C PHE A 163 24.45 -20.81 9.31
N LEU A 164 23.52 -20.77 8.37
CA LEU A 164 23.09 -21.97 7.63
C LEU A 164 24.17 -22.50 6.67
N SER A 165 24.89 -21.59 5.98
CA SER A 165 25.88 -21.95 5.00
C SER A 165 27.23 -22.45 5.60
N ASP A 166 27.48 -22.12 6.88
CA ASP A 166 28.73 -22.54 7.56
C ASP A 166 28.74 -24.05 7.92
N TYR A 167 27.54 -24.66 8.02
CA TYR A 167 27.50 -26.12 8.23
C TYR A 167 27.70 -26.89 6.93
N GLU A 168 28.57 -27.89 6.91
CA GLU A 168 28.74 -28.82 5.78
C GLU A 168 27.43 -29.58 5.53
N SER A 169 26.77 -30.05 6.59
CA SER A 169 25.44 -30.65 6.50
C SER A 169 24.63 -30.45 7.79
N LEU A 170 23.33 -30.19 7.62
CA LEU A 170 22.37 -30.06 8.71
C LEU A 170 21.23 -31.05 8.45
N GLY A 171 21.06 -32.05 9.31
CA GLY A 171 19.99 -33.05 9.11
C GLY A 171 20.17 -33.92 7.84
N GLY A 172 21.41 -34.13 7.35
CA GLY A 172 21.70 -34.90 6.14
C GLY A 172 21.52 -34.12 4.81
N ILE A 173 21.28 -32.82 4.89
CA ILE A 173 21.18 -31.90 3.75
C ILE A 173 22.33 -30.89 3.86
N GLU A 174 22.99 -30.58 2.74
CA GLU A 174 24.04 -29.55 2.69
C GLU A 174 23.53 -28.22 3.24
N GLY A 175 24.35 -27.56 4.06
CA GLY A 175 23.95 -26.35 4.79
C GLY A 175 23.40 -25.24 3.90
N TRP A 176 24.00 -25.02 2.72
CA TRP A 176 23.55 -23.99 1.78
C TRP A 176 22.14 -24.24 1.20
N ARG A 177 21.68 -25.48 1.13
CA ARG A 177 20.32 -25.82 0.65
C ARG A 177 19.25 -25.33 1.61
N TRP A 178 19.56 -25.23 2.92
CA TRP A 178 18.69 -24.66 3.93
C TRP A 178 18.42 -23.18 3.72
N VAL A 179 19.34 -22.47 3.05
CA VAL A 179 19.16 -21.06 2.66
C VAL A 179 17.88 -20.88 1.84
N PHE A 180 17.60 -21.82 0.94
CA PHE A 180 16.36 -21.82 0.15
C PHE A 180 15.20 -22.47 0.90
N LEU A 181 15.46 -23.51 1.67
CA LEU A 181 14.41 -24.25 2.36
C LEU A 181 13.73 -23.42 3.45
N VAL A 182 14.42 -22.49 4.10
CA VAL A 182 13.87 -21.58 5.11
C VAL A 182 12.73 -20.69 4.55
N ASN A 183 12.75 -20.41 3.26
CA ASN A 183 11.70 -19.65 2.59
C ASN A 183 10.39 -20.42 2.47
N VAL A 184 10.43 -21.75 2.43
CA VAL A 184 9.24 -22.58 2.22
C VAL A 184 8.23 -22.46 3.37
N PRO A 185 8.58 -22.69 4.65
CA PRO A 185 7.63 -22.53 5.75
C PRO A 185 7.12 -21.09 5.89
N VAL A 186 8.00 -20.09 5.70
CA VAL A 186 7.60 -18.68 5.76
C VAL A 186 6.64 -18.34 4.61
N GLY A 187 6.92 -18.82 3.41
CA GLY A 187 6.07 -18.60 2.24
C GLY A 187 4.72 -19.31 2.32
N VAL A 188 4.68 -20.54 2.85
CA VAL A 188 3.42 -21.26 3.10
C VAL A 188 2.59 -20.50 4.14
N LEU A 189 3.20 -20.01 5.21
CA LEU A 189 2.50 -19.18 6.20
C LEU A 189 1.95 -17.90 5.53
N ALA A 190 2.76 -17.20 4.75
CA ALA A 190 2.32 -16.01 4.02
C ALA A 190 1.15 -16.33 3.09
N PHE A 191 1.22 -17.45 2.35
CA PHE A 191 0.15 -17.90 1.46
C PHE A 191 -1.17 -18.13 2.22
N LEU A 192 -1.13 -18.84 3.34
CA LEU A 192 -2.30 -19.15 4.15
C LEU A 192 -2.92 -17.88 4.76
N VAL A 193 -2.08 -16.99 5.30
CA VAL A 193 -2.53 -15.71 5.86
C VAL A 193 -3.20 -14.88 4.78
N VAL A 194 -2.54 -14.69 3.64
CA VAL A 194 -3.09 -13.90 2.52
C VAL A 194 -4.39 -14.53 1.97
N ALA A 195 -4.43 -15.85 1.81
CA ALA A 195 -5.62 -16.55 1.32
C ALA A 195 -6.83 -16.31 2.22
N LYS A 196 -6.62 -16.26 3.55
CA LYS A 196 -7.69 -16.04 4.55
C LYS A 196 -8.07 -14.57 4.69
N VAL A 197 -7.09 -13.66 4.66
CA VAL A 197 -7.25 -12.27 5.12
C VAL A 197 -7.52 -11.31 3.95
N LEU A 198 -6.88 -11.53 2.78
CA LEU A 198 -6.99 -10.63 1.64
C LEU A 198 -8.32 -10.85 0.90
N ASN A 199 -9.36 -10.14 1.33
CA ASN A 199 -10.66 -10.10 0.66
C ASN A 199 -10.97 -8.65 0.32
N VAL A 200 -10.42 -8.21 -0.81
CA VAL A 200 -10.69 -6.87 -1.39
C VAL A 200 -11.63 -7.08 -2.56
N GLY A 201 -12.75 -6.38 -2.55
CA GLY A 201 -13.70 -6.37 -3.66
C GLY A 201 -13.01 -5.91 -4.95
N HIS A 202 -13.29 -6.56 -6.06
CA HIS A 202 -12.71 -6.21 -7.36
C HIS A 202 -13.77 -6.25 -8.45
N THR A 203 -13.95 -5.14 -9.14
CA THR A 203 -14.75 -5.10 -10.38
C THR A 203 -13.86 -5.51 -11.55
N ARG A 204 -14.17 -6.67 -12.13
CA ARG A 204 -13.39 -7.25 -13.23
C ARG A 204 -13.43 -6.32 -14.45
N GLN A 205 -12.27 -5.85 -14.89
CA GLN A 205 -12.15 -5.04 -16.10
C GLN A 205 -12.11 -5.92 -17.34
N ARG A 206 -12.89 -5.57 -18.36
CA ARG A 206 -12.86 -6.23 -19.68
C ARG A 206 -11.75 -5.61 -20.55
N SER A 207 -10.51 -5.81 -20.18
CA SER A 207 -9.35 -5.40 -20.99
C SER A 207 -8.64 -6.61 -21.57
N ARG A 208 -8.06 -6.47 -22.78
CA ARG A 208 -7.21 -7.51 -23.39
C ARG A 208 -5.80 -7.42 -22.79
N ILE A 209 -5.14 -8.56 -22.62
CA ILE A 209 -3.76 -8.63 -22.16
C ILE A 209 -2.85 -8.33 -23.35
N ASP A 210 -1.90 -7.43 -23.15
CA ASP A 210 -0.87 -7.11 -24.14
C ASP A 210 0.33 -8.06 -24.02
N TRP A 211 0.18 -9.25 -24.61
CA TRP A 211 1.28 -10.21 -24.67
C TRP A 211 2.43 -9.75 -25.55
N PHE A 212 2.13 -8.99 -26.63
CA PHE A 212 3.17 -8.46 -27.52
C PHE A 212 4.01 -7.39 -26.83
N GLY A 213 3.38 -6.49 -26.07
CA GLY A 213 4.08 -5.52 -25.22
C GLY A 213 4.95 -6.23 -24.17
N ALA A 214 4.43 -7.26 -23.51
CA ALA A 214 5.21 -8.03 -22.53
C ALA A 214 6.45 -8.70 -23.18
N ILE A 215 6.30 -9.35 -24.34
CA ILE A 215 7.41 -10.02 -25.03
C ILE A 215 8.44 -8.99 -25.51
N THR A 216 8.01 -7.87 -26.10
CA THR A 216 8.93 -6.84 -26.60
C THR A 216 9.64 -6.11 -25.46
N LEU A 217 9.00 -5.93 -24.31
CA LEU A 217 9.66 -5.44 -23.08
C LEU A 217 10.75 -6.39 -22.63
N ILE A 218 10.46 -7.71 -22.59
CA ILE A 218 11.44 -8.74 -22.26
C ILE A 218 12.64 -8.67 -23.19
N VAL A 219 12.40 -8.66 -24.52
CA VAL A 219 13.44 -8.60 -25.55
C VAL A 219 14.25 -7.30 -25.45
N GLY A 220 13.63 -6.20 -25.02
CA GLY A 220 14.33 -4.92 -24.82
C GLY A 220 15.15 -4.85 -23.54
N VAL A 221 14.59 -5.31 -22.43
CA VAL A 221 15.19 -5.09 -21.11
C VAL A 221 16.17 -6.19 -20.72
N VAL A 222 15.89 -7.46 -21.05
CA VAL A 222 16.76 -8.59 -20.64
C VAL A 222 18.17 -8.47 -21.18
N PRO A 223 18.43 -8.20 -22.50
CA PRO A 223 19.79 -8.01 -23.00
C PRO A 223 20.52 -6.83 -22.35
N LEU A 224 19.81 -5.74 -22.02
CA LEU A 224 20.36 -4.60 -21.30
C LEU A 224 20.87 -5.01 -19.91
N LEU A 225 20.05 -5.74 -19.16
CA LEU A 225 20.41 -6.21 -17.82
C LEU A 225 21.54 -7.25 -17.86
N ILE A 226 21.58 -8.13 -18.88
CA ILE A 226 22.68 -9.08 -19.10
C ILE A 226 24.00 -8.34 -19.36
N VAL A 227 23.99 -7.31 -20.23
CA VAL A 227 25.22 -6.52 -20.49
C VAL A 227 25.60 -5.70 -19.26
N ALA A 228 24.63 -5.14 -18.54
CA ALA A 228 24.92 -4.43 -17.30
C ALA A 228 25.70 -5.31 -16.32
N GLU A 229 25.33 -6.58 -16.18
CA GLU A 229 25.98 -7.53 -15.29
C GLU A 229 27.29 -8.11 -15.85
N GLN A 230 27.27 -8.50 -17.11
CA GLN A 230 28.38 -9.26 -17.74
C GLN A 230 29.33 -8.38 -18.55
N GLY A 231 29.00 -7.13 -18.80
CA GLY A 231 29.73 -6.23 -19.69
C GLY A 231 31.18 -6.01 -19.27
N ARG A 232 31.45 -6.01 -17.95
CA ARG A 232 32.82 -5.95 -17.42
C ARG A 232 33.64 -7.21 -17.77
N ILE A 233 33.02 -8.41 -17.71
CA ILE A 233 33.70 -9.68 -17.99
C ILE A 233 33.87 -9.87 -19.49
N TRP A 234 32.84 -9.58 -20.29
CA TRP A 234 32.87 -9.75 -21.74
C TRP A 234 33.66 -8.65 -22.47
N GLY A 235 33.76 -7.47 -21.88
CA GLY A 235 34.12 -6.21 -22.49
C GLY A 235 32.91 -5.44 -23.03
N TRP A 236 32.83 -4.17 -22.68
CA TRP A 236 31.70 -3.29 -23.07
C TRP A 236 31.55 -3.14 -24.58
N THR A 237 32.63 -3.23 -25.34
CA THR A 237 32.68 -3.13 -26.80
C THR A 237 32.80 -4.47 -27.50
N ALA A 238 32.73 -5.57 -26.77
CA ALA A 238 32.82 -6.91 -27.35
C ALA A 238 31.64 -7.21 -28.30
N PRO A 239 31.79 -8.06 -29.30
CA PRO A 239 30.72 -8.39 -30.25
C PRO A 239 29.45 -8.90 -29.55
N LYS A 240 29.57 -9.64 -28.44
CA LYS A 240 28.44 -10.12 -27.59
C LYS A 240 27.68 -8.95 -26.97
N SER A 241 28.40 -7.96 -26.40
CA SER A 241 27.80 -6.77 -25.79
C SER A 241 27.12 -5.89 -26.83
N LEU A 242 27.76 -5.68 -27.99
CA LEU A 242 27.19 -4.93 -29.14
C LEU A 242 25.93 -5.60 -29.69
N LEU A 243 25.90 -6.93 -29.78
CA LEU A 243 24.70 -7.68 -30.18
C LEU A 243 23.55 -7.45 -29.16
N CYS A 244 23.85 -7.52 -27.88
CA CYS A 244 22.85 -7.26 -26.82
C CYS A 244 22.32 -5.82 -26.87
N TYR A 245 23.19 -4.81 -27.12
CA TYR A 245 22.73 -3.43 -27.33
C TYR A 245 21.81 -3.29 -28.55
N GLY A 246 22.15 -3.97 -29.66
CA GLY A 246 21.30 -4.00 -30.85
C GLY A 246 19.93 -4.63 -30.59
N ILE A 247 19.91 -5.76 -29.91
CA ILE A 247 18.64 -6.43 -29.51
C ILE A 247 17.85 -5.55 -28.54
N CYS A 248 18.51 -4.93 -27.56
CA CYS A 248 17.89 -4.01 -26.63
C CYS A 248 17.23 -2.83 -27.37
N ALA A 249 17.98 -2.15 -28.21
CA ALA A 249 17.48 -0.99 -28.96
C ALA A 249 16.30 -1.38 -29.87
N GLY A 250 16.42 -2.48 -30.62
CA GLY A 250 15.33 -3.01 -31.44
C GLY A 250 14.10 -3.43 -30.63
N GLY A 251 14.32 -4.12 -29.49
CA GLY A 251 13.25 -4.55 -28.59
C GLY A 251 12.50 -3.38 -27.95
N LEU A 252 13.22 -2.35 -27.47
CA LEU A 252 12.60 -1.15 -26.88
C LEU A 252 11.85 -0.32 -27.94
N LEU A 253 12.39 -0.17 -29.16
CA LEU A 253 11.68 0.51 -30.24
C LEU A 253 10.39 -0.24 -30.60
N LEU A 254 10.47 -1.57 -30.67
CA LEU A 254 9.30 -2.41 -30.95
C LEU A 254 8.29 -2.33 -29.79
N PHE A 255 8.76 -2.30 -28.54
CA PHE A 255 7.91 -2.12 -27.35
C PHE A 255 7.13 -0.82 -27.44
N VAL A 256 7.80 0.32 -27.70
CA VAL A 256 7.13 1.62 -27.84
C VAL A 256 6.11 1.61 -28.99
N LEU A 257 6.43 0.94 -30.10
CA LEU A 257 5.51 0.80 -31.23
C LEU A 257 4.28 -0.02 -30.85
N VAL A 258 4.45 -1.15 -30.18
CA VAL A 258 3.36 -2.01 -29.72
C VAL A 258 2.47 -1.26 -28.71
N GLU A 259 3.06 -0.59 -27.72
CA GLU A 259 2.33 0.22 -26.74
C GLU A 259 1.51 1.34 -27.41
N PHE A 260 2.07 1.98 -28.44
CA PHE A 260 1.37 2.99 -29.22
C PHE A 260 0.16 2.41 -29.98
N LEU A 261 0.29 1.21 -30.52
CA LEU A 261 -0.79 0.51 -31.25
C LEU A 261 -1.87 -0.04 -30.33
N MET A 262 -1.48 -0.56 -29.15
CA MET A 262 -2.40 -1.21 -28.19
C MET A 262 -3.21 -0.22 -27.33
N LYS A 263 -2.79 1.05 -27.25
CA LYS A 263 -3.49 2.15 -26.57
C LYS A 263 -3.91 1.80 -25.13
N ASP A 264 -5.21 1.61 -24.89
CA ASP A 264 -5.77 1.35 -23.55
C ASP A 264 -5.51 -0.08 -23.05
N SER A 265 -5.26 -1.01 -23.96
CA SER A 265 -4.89 -2.39 -23.62
C SER A 265 -3.38 -2.55 -23.39
N ALA A 266 -2.58 -1.54 -23.64
CA ALA A 266 -1.13 -1.51 -23.49
C ALA A 266 -0.67 -1.94 -22.07
N LEU A 267 0.52 -2.55 -21.98
CA LEU A 267 1.09 -2.99 -20.70
C LEU A 267 1.43 -1.78 -19.82
N ILE A 268 2.07 -0.75 -20.41
CA ILE A 268 2.35 0.55 -19.79
C ILE A 268 1.84 1.64 -20.73
N PRO A 269 0.55 2.03 -20.64
CA PRO A 269 -0.05 2.96 -21.59
C PRO A 269 0.74 4.27 -21.71
N LEU A 270 1.20 4.60 -22.92
CA LEU A 270 2.01 5.80 -23.19
C LEU A 270 1.29 7.10 -22.80
N ARG A 271 -0.06 7.09 -22.71
CA ARG A 271 -0.84 8.24 -22.23
C ARG A 271 -0.52 8.63 -20.79
N LEU A 272 -0.06 7.71 -19.94
CA LEU A 272 0.35 8.02 -18.57
C LEU A 272 1.52 9.00 -18.54
N PHE A 273 2.43 8.89 -19.50
CA PHE A 273 3.58 9.80 -19.64
C PHE A 273 3.20 11.21 -20.13
N ARG A 274 1.96 11.45 -20.54
CA ARG A 274 1.46 12.82 -20.78
C ARG A 274 1.27 13.60 -19.48
N SER A 275 1.06 12.92 -18.35
CA SER A 275 1.09 13.54 -17.04
C SER A 275 2.52 13.90 -16.67
N SER A 276 2.80 15.19 -16.52
CA SER A 276 4.12 15.68 -16.09
C SER A 276 4.51 15.10 -14.72
N THR A 277 3.55 14.99 -13.80
CA THR A 277 3.79 14.43 -12.47
C THR A 277 4.19 12.97 -12.55
N PHE A 278 3.48 12.15 -13.36
CA PHE A 278 3.81 10.74 -13.55
C PHE A 278 5.21 10.59 -14.17
N SER A 279 5.48 11.28 -15.28
CA SER A 279 6.76 11.18 -16.00
C SER A 279 7.95 11.58 -15.12
N ILE A 280 7.82 12.66 -14.37
CA ILE A 280 8.87 13.14 -13.46
C ILE A 280 9.03 12.20 -12.26
N ALA A 281 7.94 11.65 -11.72
CA ALA A 281 8.02 10.67 -10.65
C ALA A 281 8.71 9.37 -11.09
N ILE A 282 8.43 8.89 -12.31
CA ILE A 282 9.09 7.71 -12.91
C ILE A 282 10.58 7.98 -13.15
N LEU A 283 10.92 9.10 -13.79
CA LEU A 283 12.33 9.47 -14.07
C LEU A 283 13.11 9.71 -12.77
N GLY A 284 12.52 10.45 -11.83
CA GLY A 284 13.11 10.65 -10.50
C GLY A 284 13.28 9.34 -9.74
N GLY A 285 12.29 8.43 -9.81
CA GLY A 285 12.37 7.09 -9.26
C GLY A 285 13.48 6.23 -9.85
N PHE A 286 13.71 6.32 -11.17
CA PHE A 286 14.82 5.67 -11.86
C PHE A 286 16.17 6.20 -11.36
N LEU A 287 16.37 7.52 -11.35
CA LEU A 287 17.62 8.16 -10.90
C LEU A 287 17.91 7.90 -9.42
N VAL A 288 16.90 8.01 -8.56
CA VAL A 288 17.01 7.64 -7.13
C VAL A 288 17.32 6.14 -6.99
N GLY A 289 16.75 5.30 -7.85
CA GLY A 289 17.05 3.87 -7.91
C GLY A 289 18.53 3.61 -8.19
N VAL A 290 19.10 4.28 -9.19
CA VAL A 290 20.55 4.21 -9.53
C VAL A 290 21.39 4.54 -8.30
N ALA A 291 21.18 5.71 -7.70
CA ALA A 291 21.96 6.17 -6.55
C ALA A 291 21.77 5.26 -5.31
N MET A 292 20.53 4.81 -5.06
CA MET A 292 20.17 3.96 -3.92
C MET A 292 20.88 2.63 -3.91
N PHE A 293 20.76 1.85 -5.00
CA PHE A 293 21.35 0.52 -5.05
C PHE A 293 22.86 0.58 -5.07
N GLY A 294 23.43 1.63 -5.71
CA GLY A 294 24.87 1.90 -5.61
C GLY A 294 25.31 2.10 -4.17
N ALA A 295 24.65 2.99 -3.43
CA ALA A 295 24.99 3.25 -2.03
C ALA A 295 24.81 2.00 -1.15
N ILE A 296 23.69 1.27 -1.29
CA ILE A 296 23.41 0.06 -0.50
C ILE A 296 24.44 -1.06 -0.79
N THR A 297 24.96 -1.15 -2.00
CA THR A 297 25.94 -2.18 -2.38
C THR A 297 27.36 -1.78 -1.96
N MET A 298 27.73 -0.50 -2.09
CA MET A 298 29.11 -0.05 -1.84
C MET A 298 29.44 0.10 -0.36
N VAL A 299 28.48 0.46 0.50
CA VAL A 299 28.73 0.61 1.95
C VAL A 299 29.19 -0.69 2.60
N PRO A 300 28.53 -1.86 2.39
CA PRO A 300 29.05 -3.14 2.90
C PRO A 300 30.41 -3.51 2.33
N GLN A 301 30.69 -3.20 1.06
CA GLN A 301 32.02 -3.46 0.47
C GLN A 301 33.13 -2.64 1.15
N TYR A 302 32.87 -1.35 1.43
CA TYR A 302 33.79 -0.53 2.23
C TYR A 302 34.02 -1.16 3.60
N LEU A 303 32.97 -1.56 4.31
CA LEU A 303 33.10 -2.16 5.64
C LEU A 303 33.86 -3.49 5.64
N GLN A 304 33.65 -4.32 4.63
CA GLN A 304 34.30 -5.64 4.53
C GLN A 304 35.72 -5.53 4.01
N VAL A 305 35.95 -4.84 2.89
CA VAL A 305 37.25 -4.80 2.22
C VAL A 305 38.22 -3.81 2.89
N VAL A 306 37.74 -2.56 3.12
CA VAL A 306 38.63 -1.50 3.66
C VAL A 306 38.77 -1.62 5.19
N ARG A 307 37.67 -1.93 5.88
CA ARG A 307 37.67 -1.98 7.36
C ARG A 307 37.89 -3.39 7.92
N GLY A 308 37.88 -4.42 7.09
CA GLY A 308 38.14 -5.80 7.49
C GLY A 308 37.07 -6.45 8.34
N PHE A 309 35.83 -5.89 8.38
CA PHE A 309 34.73 -6.48 9.13
C PHE A 309 34.22 -7.74 8.44
N SER A 310 33.79 -8.71 9.23
CA SER A 310 33.08 -9.90 8.71
C SER A 310 31.76 -9.51 8.03
N PRO A 311 31.21 -10.32 7.12
CA PRO A 311 29.92 -10.08 6.48
C PRO A 311 28.79 -9.83 7.50
N THR A 312 28.78 -10.54 8.62
CA THR A 312 27.80 -10.39 9.71
C THR A 312 27.94 -9.04 10.40
N GLU A 313 29.17 -8.63 10.74
CA GLU A 313 29.45 -7.33 11.37
C GLU A 313 29.11 -6.19 10.41
N ALA A 314 29.48 -6.29 9.13
CA ALA A 314 29.14 -5.30 8.12
C ALA A 314 27.60 -5.16 7.96
N GLY A 315 26.86 -6.27 8.00
CA GLY A 315 25.40 -6.28 8.00
C GLY A 315 24.81 -5.56 9.21
N LEU A 316 25.35 -5.77 10.41
CA LEU A 316 24.95 -5.03 11.63
C LEU A 316 25.30 -3.55 11.56
N LEU A 317 26.46 -3.22 10.99
CA LEU A 317 26.90 -1.82 10.80
C LEU A 317 26.08 -1.08 9.71
N MET A 318 25.25 -1.79 8.93
CA MET A 318 24.25 -1.18 8.03
C MET A 318 22.98 -0.68 8.76
N LEU A 319 22.79 -1.02 10.05
CA LEU A 319 21.64 -0.58 10.83
C LEU A 319 21.40 0.93 10.78
N PRO A 320 22.40 1.82 10.87
CA PRO A 320 22.17 3.26 10.76
C PRO A 320 21.56 3.69 9.42
N LEU A 321 21.96 3.07 8.30
CA LEU A 321 21.35 3.31 6.98
C LEU A 321 19.87 2.92 7.01
N VAL A 322 19.57 1.73 7.50
CA VAL A 322 18.20 1.18 7.57
C VAL A 322 17.32 2.02 8.49
N LEU A 323 17.82 2.39 9.67
CA LEU A 323 17.12 3.28 10.61
C LEU A 323 16.89 4.66 9.98
N GLY A 324 17.87 5.19 9.25
CA GLY A 324 17.73 6.41 8.47
C GLY A 324 16.57 6.32 7.48
N ILE A 325 16.49 5.24 6.69
CA ILE A 325 15.39 5.00 5.75
C ILE A 325 14.03 4.98 6.49
N MET A 326 13.96 4.27 7.63
CA MET A 326 12.73 4.17 8.41
C MET A 326 12.28 5.53 8.96
N VAL A 327 13.20 6.28 9.57
CA VAL A 327 12.92 7.60 10.15
C VAL A 327 12.53 8.59 9.05
N GLY A 328 13.25 8.61 7.93
CA GLY A 328 12.94 9.45 6.76
C GLY A 328 11.57 9.15 6.18
N ALA A 329 11.21 7.87 6.03
CA ALA A 329 9.89 7.46 5.55
C ALA A 329 8.77 7.83 6.53
N GLN A 330 8.97 7.64 7.84
CA GLN A 330 7.97 7.99 8.86
C GLN A 330 7.74 9.51 8.94
N ILE A 331 8.81 10.31 8.93
CA ILE A 331 8.70 11.77 8.92
C ILE A 331 8.00 12.24 7.65
N SER A 332 8.36 11.69 6.49
CA SER A 332 7.69 11.99 5.23
C SER A 332 6.21 11.63 5.27
N GLY A 333 5.86 10.49 5.88
CA GLY A 333 4.48 10.08 6.09
C GLY A 333 3.68 11.03 6.98
N LEU A 334 4.26 11.46 8.09
CA LEU A 334 3.64 12.40 9.02
C LEU A 334 3.42 13.77 8.36
N ILE A 335 4.42 14.29 7.64
CA ILE A 335 4.31 15.56 6.92
C ILE A 335 3.24 15.47 5.82
N THR A 336 3.25 14.41 5.02
CA THR A 336 2.25 14.21 3.96
C THR A 336 0.84 14.12 4.54
N LYS A 337 0.66 13.39 5.66
CA LYS A 337 -0.64 13.29 6.34
C LYS A 337 -1.12 14.65 6.87
N ALA A 338 -0.23 15.40 7.50
CA ALA A 338 -0.57 16.69 8.12
C ALA A 338 -0.82 17.80 7.10
N THR A 339 -0.06 17.81 5.98
CA THR A 339 -0.08 18.93 5.02
C THR A 339 -0.83 18.62 3.73
N GLY A 340 -1.07 17.35 3.43
CA GLY A 340 -1.56 16.92 2.11
C GLY A 340 -0.55 17.10 0.97
N ARG A 341 0.63 17.61 1.26
CA ARG A 341 1.70 17.92 0.28
C ARG A 341 2.77 16.84 0.30
N TYR A 342 3.20 16.39 -0.88
CA TYR A 342 4.23 15.34 -1.02
C TYR A 342 5.42 15.75 -1.89
N LYS A 343 5.31 16.77 -2.73
CA LYS A 343 6.36 17.19 -3.69
C LYS A 343 7.68 17.56 -3.01
N VAL A 344 7.64 18.29 -1.91
CA VAL A 344 8.84 18.80 -1.22
C VAL A 344 9.70 17.65 -0.67
N LEU A 345 9.07 16.54 -0.28
CA LEU A 345 9.74 15.44 0.40
C LEU A 345 10.74 14.68 -0.47
N PRO A 346 10.42 14.25 -1.70
CA PRO A 346 11.40 13.58 -2.56
C PRO A 346 12.48 14.54 -3.07
N VAL A 347 12.20 15.83 -3.20
CA VAL A 347 13.21 16.84 -3.55
C VAL A 347 14.24 16.97 -2.43
N LEU A 348 13.80 17.19 -1.19
CA LEU A 348 14.68 17.23 -0.03
C LEU A 348 15.36 15.89 0.23
N GLY A 349 14.66 14.79 0.04
CA GLY A 349 15.20 13.43 0.15
C GLY A 349 16.36 13.19 -0.80
N ALA A 350 16.23 13.56 -2.07
CA ALA A 350 17.28 13.44 -3.06
C ALA A 350 18.49 14.36 -2.73
N LEU A 351 18.24 15.56 -2.23
CA LEU A 351 19.30 16.47 -1.78
C LEU A 351 20.07 15.91 -0.57
N ILE A 352 19.34 15.37 0.42
CA ILE A 352 19.96 14.76 1.61
C ILE A 352 20.76 13.50 1.22
N LEU A 353 20.26 12.70 0.27
CA LEU A 353 20.98 11.57 -0.30
C LEU A 353 22.28 12.03 -0.95
N ALA A 354 22.24 13.09 -1.78
CA ALA A 354 23.42 13.65 -2.42
C ALA A 354 24.46 14.12 -1.39
N ILE A 355 24.02 14.82 -0.33
CA ILE A 355 24.90 15.25 0.78
C ILE A 355 25.51 14.03 1.48
N GLY A 356 24.71 13.01 1.78
CA GLY A 356 25.20 11.78 2.42
C GLY A 356 26.26 11.06 1.58
N CYS A 357 26.04 10.92 0.26
CA CYS A 357 27.01 10.36 -0.68
C CYS A 357 28.28 11.22 -0.78
N ALA A 358 28.16 12.54 -0.87
CA ALA A 358 29.29 13.46 -0.93
C ALA A 358 30.13 13.48 0.36
N LEU A 359 29.50 13.29 1.52
CA LEU A 359 30.20 13.12 2.80
C LEU A 359 30.90 11.75 2.85
N PHE A 360 30.25 10.69 2.39
CA PHE A 360 30.86 9.37 2.32
C PHE A 360 32.07 9.32 1.38
N ALA A 361 32.06 10.11 0.29
CA ALA A 361 33.19 10.29 -0.60
C ALA A 361 34.41 11.02 0.02
N ARG A 362 34.37 11.37 1.32
CA ARG A 362 35.50 12.01 2.02
C ARG A 362 36.06 11.12 3.13
N ILE A 363 35.60 9.87 3.23
CA ILE A 363 36.05 8.94 4.28
C ILE A 363 37.45 8.43 3.89
N THR A 364 38.34 8.36 4.86
CA THR A 364 39.69 7.78 4.73
C THR A 364 39.68 6.33 5.22
N TYR A 365 40.65 5.54 4.76
CA TYR A 365 40.76 4.11 5.14
C TYR A 365 40.96 3.94 6.66
N ASP A 366 41.62 4.89 7.33
CA ASP A 366 41.96 4.89 8.78
C ASP A 366 40.98 5.77 9.61
N GLY A 367 40.02 6.44 8.97
CA GLY A 367 39.07 7.34 9.61
C GLY A 367 38.25 6.70 10.72
N PRO A 368 37.66 7.46 11.63
CA PRO A 368 36.90 6.93 12.75
C PRO A 368 35.60 6.27 12.25
N LEU A 369 35.22 5.14 12.85
CA LEU A 369 34.09 4.31 12.44
C LEU A 369 32.73 5.06 12.46
N TRP A 370 32.58 6.10 13.31
CA TRP A 370 31.32 6.86 13.35
C TRP A 370 31.01 7.60 12.03
N GLN A 371 32.02 7.94 11.22
CA GLN A 371 31.83 8.65 9.94
C GLN A 371 31.01 7.82 8.94
N PRO A 372 31.42 6.59 8.53
CA PRO A 372 30.63 5.79 7.60
C PRO A 372 29.23 5.46 8.17
N LEU A 373 29.09 5.30 9.48
CA LEU A 373 27.80 5.04 10.12
C LEU A 373 26.88 6.27 10.08
N ALA A 374 27.39 7.45 10.40
CA ALA A 374 26.60 8.69 10.37
C ALA A 374 26.22 9.07 8.92
N PHE A 375 27.18 8.95 7.98
CA PHE A 375 26.92 9.31 6.58
C PHE A 375 25.97 8.34 5.90
N SER A 376 26.05 7.04 6.20
CA SER A 376 25.06 6.07 5.75
C SER A 376 23.67 6.31 6.36
N ALA A 377 23.57 6.78 7.62
CA ALA A 377 22.29 7.18 8.21
C ALA A 377 21.67 8.40 7.47
N ILE A 378 22.49 9.38 7.09
CA ILE A 378 22.06 10.55 6.31
C ILE A 378 21.57 10.09 4.92
N MET A 379 22.32 9.21 4.24
CA MET A 379 21.91 8.63 2.96
C MET A 379 20.57 7.89 3.10
N GLY A 380 20.44 7.07 4.15
CA GLY A 380 19.21 6.36 4.45
C GLY A 380 18.01 7.28 4.66
N PHE A 381 18.18 8.35 5.43
CA PHE A 381 17.14 9.35 5.67
C PHE A 381 16.65 10.00 4.35
N GLY A 382 17.57 10.36 3.46
CA GLY A 382 17.25 10.88 2.14
C GLY A 382 16.45 9.87 1.30
N LEU A 383 16.87 8.61 1.29
CA LEU A 383 16.17 7.53 0.57
C LEU A 383 14.75 7.31 1.11
N GLY A 384 14.58 7.33 2.45
CA GLY A 384 13.26 7.20 3.07
C GLY A 384 12.29 8.28 2.62
N GLY A 385 12.79 9.52 2.45
CA GLY A 385 12.00 10.64 1.92
C GLY A 385 11.58 10.48 0.47
N CYS A 386 12.40 9.82 -0.36
CA CYS A 386 12.13 9.62 -1.78
C CYS A 386 11.23 8.44 -2.08
N MET A 387 11.50 7.27 -1.48
CA MET A 387 10.95 5.99 -1.95
C MET A 387 9.42 5.94 -1.94
N GLN A 388 8.81 6.36 -0.84
CA GLN A 388 7.35 6.26 -0.69
C GLN A 388 6.62 7.38 -1.41
N THR A 389 7.15 8.58 -1.34
CA THR A 389 6.53 9.77 -1.91
C THR A 389 6.48 9.72 -3.44
N LEU A 390 7.50 9.14 -4.10
CA LEU A 390 7.50 8.96 -5.56
C LEU A 390 6.45 7.93 -6.02
N VAL A 391 6.26 6.84 -5.28
CA VAL A 391 5.20 5.87 -5.57
C VAL A 391 3.82 6.53 -5.42
N ILE A 392 3.62 7.31 -4.36
CA ILE A 392 2.36 8.04 -4.14
C ILE A 392 2.14 9.09 -5.24
N ALA A 393 3.18 9.82 -5.65
CA ALA A 393 3.10 10.77 -6.76
C ALA A 393 2.66 10.10 -8.06
N ALA A 394 3.22 8.93 -8.38
CA ALA A 394 2.83 8.15 -9.55
C ALA A 394 1.38 7.63 -9.44
N GLN A 395 0.98 7.11 -8.27
CA GLN A 395 -0.39 6.63 -8.01
C GLN A 395 -1.42 7.77 -8.08
N ASN A 396 -1.09 8.96 -7.54
CA ASN A 396 -1.99 10.11 -7.51
C ASN A 396 -2.14 10.81 -8.89
N ALA A 397 -1.22 10.52 -9.81
CA ALA A 397 -1.25 11.07 -11.17
C ALA A 397 -2.16 10.30 -12.14
N VAL A 398 -2.76 9.19 -11.69
CA VAL A 398 -3.59 8.28 -12.50
C VAL A 398 -4.93 7.98 -11.83
N GLY A 399 -5.91 7.50 -12.61
CA GLY A 399 -7.18 7.05 -12.07
C GLY A 399 -7.06 5.75 -11.25
N ARG A 400 -8.05 5.47 -10.39
CA ARG A 400 -8.09 4.27 -9.54
C ARG A 400 -7.94 2.96 -10.34
N THR A 401 -8.51 2.90 -11.55
CA THR A 401 -8.47 1.73 -12.43
C THR A 401 -7.09 1.40 -12.98
N GLU A 402 -6.13 2.34 -12.94
CA GLU A 402 -4.76 2.19 -13.46
C GLU A 402 -3.70 2.22 -12.36
N MET A 403 -4.12 2.15 -11.10
CA MET A 403 -3.23 2.24 -9.95
C MET A 403 -2.20 1.10 -9.93
N GLY A 404 -2.59 -0.12 -10.34
CA GLY A 404 -1.70 -1.26 -10.45
C GLY A 404 -0.61 -1.06 -11.49
N VAL A 405 -0.98 -0.62 -12.69
CA VAL A 405 -0.04 -0.32 -13.76
C VAL A 405 0.91 0.81 -13.36
N SER A 406 0.39 1.88 -12.74
CA SER A 406 1.20 3.00 -12.26
C SER A 406 2.22 2.58 -11.20
N THR A 407 1.80 1.81 -10.20
CA THR A 407 2.67 1.31 -9.13
C THR A 407 3.72 0.34 -9.67
N ALA A 408 3.31 -0.55 -10.57
CA ALA A 408 4.20 -1.50 -11.22
C ALA A 408 5.24 -0.79 -12.10
N ALA A 409 4.83 0.22 -12.87
CA ALA A 409 5.75 1.05 -13.66
C ALA A 409 6.76 1.78 -12.76
N ALA A 410 6.31 2.43 -11.68
CA ALA A 410 7.21 3.11 -10.73
C ALA A 410 8.21 2.13 -10.10
N THR A 411 7.77 0.95 -9.72
CA THR A 411 8.63 -0.09 -9.15
C THR A 411 9.61 -0.64 -10.19
N PHE A 412 9.14 -0.92 -11.40
CA PHE A 412 9.94 -1.42 -12.52
C PHE A 412 11.08 -0.46 -12.88
N PHE A 413 10.78 0.81 -13.13
CA PHE A 413 11.82 1.79 -13.51
C PHE A 413 12.81 2.04 -12.39
N ARG A 414 12.37 2.03 -11.12
CA ARG A 414 13.28 2.12 -9.98
C ARG A 414 14.20 0.90 -9.87
N GLN A 415 13.68 -0.33 -10.06
CA GLN A 415 14.50 -1.55 -10.06
C GLN A 415 15.46 -1.58 -11.24
N LEU A 416 14.99 -1.21 -12.43
CA LEU A 416 15.83 -1.09 -13.62
C LEU A 416 16.97 -0.09 -13.37
N GLY A 417 16.65 1.09 -12.81
CA GLY A 417 17.66 2.06 -12.40
C GLY A 417 18.65 1.46 -11.40
N GLY A 418 18.16 0.73 -10.42
CA GLY A 418 19.00 0.08 -9.42
C GLY A 418 19.98 -0.93 -10.00
N THR A 419 19.51 -1.82 -10.87
CA THR A 419 20.36 -2.83 -11.52
C THR A 419 21.42 -2.18 -12.40
N LEU A 420 21.05 -1.19 -13.21
CA LEU A 420 22.00 -0.42 -14.01
C LEU A 420 22.99 0.38 -13.15
N GLY A 421 22.50 0.94 -12.03
CA GLY A 421 23.33 1.68 -11.09
C GLY A 421 24.42 0.82 -10.48
N VAL A 422 24.09 -0.37 -9.99
CA VAL A 422 25.09 -1.32 -9.45
C VAL A 422 26.15 -1.66 -10.49
N ALA A 423 25.73 -1.94 -11.73
CA ALA A 423 26.68 -2.24 -12.82
C ALA A 423 27.62 -1.06 -13.11
N VAL A 424 27.09 0.16 -13.21
CA VAL A 424 27.89 1.37 -13.43
C VAL A 424 28.87 1.59 -12.28
N PHE A 425 28.41 1.48 -11.04
CA PHE A 425 29.26 1.74 -9.87
C PHE A 425 30.35 0.70 -9.70
N LEU A 426 30.03 -0.58 -9.92
CA LEU A 426 31.05 -1.64 -9.93
C LEU A 426 32.07 -1.43 -11.04
N THR A 427 31.65 -0.99 -12.23
CA THR A 427 32.56 -0.65 -13.32
C THR A 427 33.49 0.49 -12.92
N VAL A 428 32.93 1.61 -12.44
CA VAL A 428 33.74 2.76 -12.00
C VAL A 428 34.74 2.37 -10.89
N LEU A 429 34.27 1.54 -9.93
CA LEU A 429 35.13 1.04 -8.85
C LEU A 429 36.31 0.25 -9.41
N PHE A 430 36.03 -0.80 -10.19
CA PHE A 430 37.05 -1.76 -10.60
C PHE A 430 37.93 -1.28 -11.76
N ASP A 431 37.42 -0.42 -12.64
CA ASP A 431 38.23 0.21 -13.69
C ASP A 431 39.16 1.28 -13.13
N GLY A 432 38.73 2.00 -12.08
CA GLY A 432 39.58 2.99 -11.39
C GLY A 432 40.60 2.39 -10.41
N LEU A 433 40.30 1.20 -9.88
CA LEU A 433 41.04 0.60 -8.77
C LEU A 433 42.54 0.36 -9.06
N PRO A 434 42.96 -0.20 -10.23
CA PRO A 434 44.39 -0.41 -10.51
C PRO A 434 45.17 0.91 -10.55
N ALA A 435 44.58 1.97 -11.11
CA ALA A 435 45.21 3.29 -11.17
C ALA A 435 45.33 3.93 -9.78
N SER A 436 44.29 3.87 -8.96
CA SER A 436 44.28 4.40 -7.59
C SER A 436 45.27 3.66 -6.69
N ILE A 437 45.36 2.32 -6.83
CA ILE A 437 46.38 1.53 -6.08
C ILE A 437 47.80 1.91 -6.52
N LEU A 438 48.04 2.04 -7.82
CA LEU A 438 49.36 2.43 -8.34
C LEU A 438 49.75 3.83 -7.83
N GLU A 439 48.81 4.76 -7.78
CA GLU A 439 49.02 6.09 -7.23
C GLU A 439 49.36 6.04 -5.73
N ALA A 440 48.68 5.23 -4.96
CA ALA A 440 48.93 5.01 -3.52
C ALA A 440 50.31 4.39 -3.26
N PHE A 441 50.82 3.60 -4.21
CA PHE A 441 52.23 3.12 -4.16
C PHE A 441 53.27 4.15 -4.69
N GLY A 442 52.88 5.38 -4.97
CA GLY A 442 53.78 6.40 -5.50
C GLY A 442 54.15 6.22 -6.98
N GLY A 443 53.30 5.58 -7.77
CA GLY A 443 53.41 5.41 -9.23
C GLY A 443 54.19 4.19 -9.67
N SER A 444 54.66 3.33 -8.78
CA SER A 444 55.32 2.04 -9.13
C SER A 444 55.00 0.95 -8.13
N LEU A 445 54.71 -0.24 -8.62
CA LEU A 445 54.50 -1.40 -7.74
C LEU A 445 55.82 -1.86 -7.14
N PRO A 446 55.82 -2.34 -5.87
CA PRO A 446 57.00 -2.86 -5.20
C PRO A 446 57.62 -4.06 -5.94
N PRO A 447 58.98 -4.28 -5.81
CA PRO A 447 59.61 -5.44 -6.40
C PRO A 447 59.00 -6.75 -5.91
N GLY A 448 58.59 -7.62 -6.86
CA GLY A 448 57.96 -8.93 -6.57
C GLY A 448 56.43 -8.87 -6.42
N PHE A 449 55.80 -7.70 -6.61
CA PHE A 449 54.38 -7.52 -6.66
C PHE A 449 54.04 -7.05 -8.08
N ASP A 450 53.61 -7.98 -8.94
CA ASP A 450 53.27 -7.72 -10.33
C ASP A 450 51.76 -7.52 -10.56
N GLY A 451 51.37 -7.05 -11.73
CA GLY A 451 49.98 -6.82 -12.09
C GLY A 451 49.10 -8.05 -11.98
N ALA A 452 49.63 -9.25 -12.30
CA ALA A 452 48.90 -10.51 -12.22
C ALA A 452 48.55 -10.87 -10.76
N ARG A 453 49.45 -10.54 -9.83
CA ARG A 453 49.20 -10.76 -8.39
C ARG A 453 48.22 -9.77 -7.84
N LEU A 454 48.21 -8.52 -8.37
CA LEU A 454 47.20 -7.51 -8.06
C LEU A 454 45.85 -7.98 -8.57
N ASP A 455 45.73 -8.43 -9.82
CA ASP A 455 44.47 -8.95 -10.38
C ASP A 455 43.92 -10.16 -9.60
N GLY A 456 44.80 -11.03 -9.10
CA GLY A 456 44.42 -12.12 -8.22
C GLY A 456 43.83 -11.66 -6.90
N LEU A 457 44.42 -10.61 -6.26
CA LEU A 457 43.91 -10.01 -5.03
C LEU A 457 42.61 -9.22 -5.24
N LEU A 458 42.41 -8.64 -6.42
CA LEU A 458 41.17 -7.96 -6.77
C LEU A 458 40.03 -8.95 -7.05
N SER A 459 40.38 -10.16 -7.49
CA SER A 459 39.40 -11.24 -7.67
C SER A 459 39.01 -11.91 -6.34
N ASP A 460 39.95 -12.02 -5.38
CA ASP A 460 39.70 -12.53 -4.02
C ASP A 460 40.31 -11.56 -2.96
N THR A 461 39.47 -10.65 -2.49
CA THR A 461 39.86 -9.63 -1.50
C THR A 461 40.18 -10.20 -0.11
N SER A 462 39.86 -11.46 0.16
CA SER A 462 40.15 -12.11 1.45
C SER A 462 41.66 -12.19 1.77
N GLY A 463 42.49 -12.24 0.73
CA GLY A 463 43.94 -12.21 0.83
C GLY A 463 44.53 -10.89 1.31
N ILE A 464 43.79 -9.78 1.17
CA ILE A 464 44.30 -8.42 1.53
C ILE A 464 44.64 -8.37 3.03
N ALA A 465 43.82 -8.96 3.89
CA ALA A 465 44.00 -8.95 5.34
C ALA A 465 45.27 -9.64 5.80
N THR A 466 45.84 -10.55 5.00
CA THR A 466 47.03 -11.33 5.33
C THR A 466 48.33 -10.69 4.84
N LEU A 467 48.25 -9.59 4.11
CA LEU A 467 49.40 -8.87 3.56
C LEU A 467 50.14 -8.07 4.65
N PRO A 468 51.48 -7.91 4.53
CA PRO A 468 52.21 -6.96 5.33
C PRO A 468 51.70 -5.54 5.17
N ASP A 469 51.78 -4.71 6.22
CA ASP A 469 51.24 -3.36 6.24
C ASP A 469 51.79 -2.46 5.10
N GLU A 470 53.03 -2.68 4.67
CA GLU A 470 53.68 -1.96 3.54
C GLU A 470 52.95 -2.15 2.21
N LEU A 471 52.30 -3.30 2.03
CA LEU A 471 51.49 -3.62 0.84
C LEU A 471 49.98 -3.36 1.07
N ARG A 472 49.54 -3.69 2.29
CA ARG A 472 48.14 -3.61 2.66
C ARG A 472 47.63 -2.17 2.67
N ILE A 473 48.34 -1.24 3.29
CA ILE A 473 47.91 0.15 3.47
C ILE A 473 47.66 0.83 2.10
N PRO A 474 48.65 0.83 1.15
CA PRO A 474 48.38 1.44 -0.17
C PRO A 474 47.24 0.79 -0.95
N ILE A 475 47.02 -0.52 -0.78
CA ILE A 475 45.86 -1.20 -1.42
C ILE A 475 44.55 -0.70 -0.81
N LEU A 476 44.45 -0.54 0.52
CA LEU A 476 43.27 -0.03 1.18
C LEU A 476 43.01 1.47 0.86
N GLU A 477 44.07 2.28 0.74
CA GLU A 477 43.98 3.66 0.27
C GLU A 477 43.45 3.72 -1.16
N GLY A 478 44.05 2.97 -2.10
CA GLY A 478 43.58 2.89 -3.48
C GLY A 478 42.14 2.43 -3.61
N PHE A 479 41.73 1.45 -2.79
CA PHE A 479 40.34 1.01 -2.71
C PHE A 479 39.43 2.15 -2.25
N THR A 480 39.81 2.88 -1.24
CA THR A 480 39.06 4.00 -0.67
C THR A 480 38.94 5.13 -1.69
N ASP A 481 40.03 5.49 -2.40
CA ASP A 481 40.03 6.54 -3.42
C ASP A 481 39.19 6.18 -4.65
N SER A 482 39.23 4.91 -5.06
CA SER A 482 38.32 4.44 -6.13
C SER A 482 36.84 4.52 -5.69
N MET A 483 36.54 4.20 -4.42
CA MET A 483 35.20 4.35 -3.84
C MET A 483 34.74 5.82 -3.75
N HIS A 484 35.67 6.77 -3.53
CA HIS A 484 35.34 8.20 -3.56
C HIS A 484 34.70 8.59 -4.90
N SER A 485 35.29 8.12 -6.02
CA SER A 485 34.74 8.38 -7.36
C SER A 485 33.33 7.81 -7.52
N VAL A 486 33.06 6.62 -6.98
CA VAL A 486 31.74 5.99 -7.02
C VAL A 486 30.72 6.78 -6.22
N PHE A 487 31.06 7.19 -4.99
CA PHE A 487 30.14 7.97 -4.15
C PHE A 487 29.93 9.40 -4.65
N LEU A 488 30.93 10.03 -5.32
CA LEU A 488 30.75 11.29 -6.02
C LEU A 488 29.78 11.15 -7.19
N LEU A 489 29.93 10.11 -8.01
CA LEU A 489 28.99 9.83 -9.09
C LEU A 489 27.56 9.59 -8.56
N ALA A 490 27.42 8.89 -7.44
CA ALA A 490 26.13 8.69 -6.77
C ALA A 490 25.53 10.02 -6.27
N ALA A 491 26.38 10.90 -5.72
CA ALA A 491 25.98 12.25 -5.31
C ALA A 491 25.52 13.11 -6.50
N ASP A 492 26.26 13.09 -7.62
CA ASP A 492 25.89 13.82 -8.84
C ASP A 492 24.54 13.33 -9.40
N LEU A 493 24.34 12.02 -9.44
CA LEU A 493 23.06 11.42 -9.89
C LEU A 493 21.91 11.80 -8.94
N ALA A 494 22.14 11.83 -7.64
CA ALA A 494 21.14 12.29 -6.67
C ALA A 494 20.85 13.79 -6.79
N VAL A 495 21.85 14.64 -7.13
CA VAL A 495 21.62 16.05 -7.47
C VAL A 495 20.79 16.17 -8.75
N VAL A 496 21.10 15.41 -9.80
CA VAL A 496 20.27 15.38 -11.03
C VAL A 496 18.85 14.94 -10.71
N ALA A 497 18.67 13.91 -9.88
CA ALA A 497 17.34 13.48 -9.42
C ALA A 497 16.62 14.64 -8.69
N CYS A 498 17.29 15.34 -7.79
CA CYS A 498 16.74 16.50 -7.09
C CYS A 498 16.28 17.58 -8.09
N LEU A 499 17.12 17.94 -9.06
CA LEU A 499 16.80 18.94 -10.09
C LEU A 499 15.58 18.51 -10.92
N VAL A 500 15.52 17.25 -11.35
CA VAL A 500 14.35 16.70 -12.08
C VAL A 500 13.09 16.81 -11.22
N LEU A 501 13.16 16.42 -9.95
CA LEU A 501 12.01 16.40 -9.03
C LEU A 501 11.49 17.80 -8.69
N VAL A 502 12.31 18.85 -8.75
CA VAL A 502 11.86 20.24 -8.58
C VAL A 502 10.77 20.61 -9.61
N PHE A 503 10.86 20.09 -10.83
CA PHE A 503 9.88 20.35 -11.89
C PHE A 503 8.57 19.55 -11.76
N MET A 504 8.46 18.64 -10.79
CA MET A 504 7.25 17.88 -10.53
C MET A 504 6.10 18.83 -10.15
N LYS A 505 4.96 18.69 -10.81
CA LYS A 505 3.74 19.43 -10.44
C LYS A 505 3.05 18.71 -9.29
N GLU A 506 2.73 19.43 -8.23
CA GLU A 506 1.97 18.88 -7.11
C GLU A 506 0.49 18.75 -7.48
N ILE A 507 -0.04 17.54 -7.43
CA ILE A 507 -1.46 17.26 -7.57
C ILE A 507 -1.99 17.07 -6.15
N PRO A 508 -2.98 17.84 -5.67
CA PRO A 508 -3.53 17.66 -4.34
C PRO A 508 -3.95 16.20 -4.12
N LEU A 509 -3.62 15.66 -2.97
CA LEU A 509 -4.11 14.34 -2.59
C LEU A 509 -5.62 14.44 -2.40
N GLN A 510 -6.39 13.67 -3.16
CA GLN A 510 -7.84 13.64 -3.05
C GLN A 510 -8.19 13.20 -1.62
N GLU A 511 -8.93 14.04 -0.93
CA GLU A 511 -9.67 13.61 0.26
C GLU A 511 -10.88 12.84 -0.26
N ASP A 512 -11.10 11.65 0.28
CA ASP A 512 -12.46 11.11 0.22
C ASP A 512 -13.32 12.13 0.97
N PRO A 513 -14.42 12.61 0.41
CA PRO A 513 -15.27 13.56 1.10
C PRO A 513 -15.63 12.96 2.47
N ALA A 514 -15.17 13.65 3.52
CA ALA A 514 -15.66 13.38 4.86
C ALA A 514 -17.17 13.62 4.86
N PRO A 515 -17.96 12.89 5.67
CA PRO A 515 -19.41 13.10 5.71
C PRO A 515 -19.86 14.50 6.17
N ASP A 516 -18.93 15.38 6.56
CA ASP A 516 -19.21 16.66 7.22
C ASP A 516 -18.52 17.86 6.54
N ASP A 517 -18.68 18.09 5.24
CA ASP A 517 -18.38 19.42 4.70
C ASP A 517 -19.38 19.82 3.59
N GLN A 518 -20.62 20.07 4.03
CA GLN A 518 -21.58 20.84 3.23
C GLN A 518 -21.31 22.35 3.26
N SER A 519 -20.18 22.80 3.88
CA SER A 519 -19.88 24.24 4.00
C SER A 519 -19.06 24.83 2.86
N ASP A 520 -18.35 24.04 2.04
CA ASP A 520 -17.55 24.57 0.93
C ASP A 520 -18.20 24.47 -0.46
N ALA A 521 -19.41 23.91 -0.53
CA ALA A 521 -20.21 24.00 -1.77
C ALA A 521 -20.71 25.44 -2.05
N THR A 522 -20.58 26.35 -1.07
CA THR A 522 -21.00 27.75 -1.22
C THR A 522 -19.93 28.62 -1.89
N ALA A 523 -18.64 28.25 -1.81
CA ALA A 523 -17.55 29.03 -2.40
C ALA A 523 -17.36 28.83 -3.92
N LEU A 524 -17.86 27.69 -4.47
CA LEU A 524 -17.86 27.46 -5.93
C LEU A 524 -19.17 27.96 -6.61
N ARG A 525 -20.13 28.44 -5.82
CA ARG A 525 -21.37 29.02 -6.35
C ARG A 525 -21.21 30.44 -6.85
N ASP A 526 -20.24 31.21 -6.37
CA ASP A 526 -20.11 32.64 -6.69
C ASP A 526 -19.39 32.95 -8.01
N VAL A 527 -18.77 31.97 -8.69
CA VAL A 527 -18.08 32.21 -9.97
C VAL A 527 -18.97 31.87 -11.19
N SER A 528 -19.99 31.04 -11.03
CA SER A 528 -20.85 30.65 -12.16
C SER A 528 -22.22 31.41 -12.22
N LEU A 529 -22.57 32.18 -11.19
CA LEU A 529 -23.86 32.89 -11.14
C LEU A 529 -23.82 34.27 -11.77
N HIS A 530 -22.64 34.84 -12.07
CA HIS A 530 -22.57 36.17 -12.70
C HIS A 530 -22.66 36.09 -14.22
N ASP A 531 -22.20 35.00 -14.85
CA ASP A 531 -22.33 34.79 -16.29
C ASP A 531 -23.65 34.15 -16.72
N ALA A 532 -24.37 33.48 -15.80
CA ALA A 532 -25.67 32.89 -16.07
C ALA A 532 -26.84 33.86 -15.94
N HIS A 533 -26.66 35.00 -15.22
CA HIS A 533 -27.71 36.01 -15.05
C HIS A 533 -27.81 36.99 -16.21
N GLU A 534 -26.78 37.12 -17.05
CA GLU A 534 -26.83 37.93 -18.27
C GLU A 534 -27.47 37.19 -19.46
N MET A 535 -27.63 35.88 -19.39
CA MET A 535 -28.27 35.07 -20.46
C MET A 535 -29.73 34.63 -20.17
N ALA A 536 -30.23 34.88 -18.96
CA ALA A 536 -31.62 34.55 -18.59
C ALA A 536 -32.65 35.70 -18.85
N GLY A 537 -32.23 36.79 -19.48
CA GLY A 537 -33.00 38.00 -19.67
C GLY A 537 -33.72 38.17 -21.02
N GLU A 538 -33.72 37.18 -21.93
CA GLU A 538 -34.52 37.28 -23.16
C GLU A 538 -35.05 35.94 -23.63
N LEU A 539 -36.26 35.63 -23.27
CA LEU A 539 -37.09 34.65 -23.95
C LEU A 539 -37.50 35.21 -25.32
N HIS A 540 -36.72 34.93 -26.35
CA HIS A 540 -37.20 34.82 -27.74
C HIS A 540 -36.27 34.02 -28.63
N PRO A 541 -36.74 33.54 -29.78
CA PRO A 541 -36.61 32.13 -30.19
C PRO A 541 -35.53 31.98 -31.25
N VAL A 542 -35.27 30.72 -31.58
CA VAL A 542 -34.39 30.20 -32.66
C VAL A 542 -32.95 29.97 -32.24
N ALA A 543 -32.77 29.01 -31.38
CA ALA A 543 -31.52 28.22 -31.41
C ALA A 543 -31.59 27.29 -32.63
N THR A 544 -30.93 27.61 -33.69
CA THR A 544 -30.53 26.68 -34.74
C THR A 544 -29.46 25.81 -34.15
N GLY A 545 -29.86 24.71 -33.45
CA GLY A 545 -28.88 23.87 -32.79
C GLY A 545 -29.49 22.57 -32.32
N ARG A 546 -28.74 21.53 -32.26
CA ARG A 546 -29.02 20.16 -31.82
C ARG A 546 -29.23 20.12 -30.30
N VAL A 547 -30.22 20.81 -29.80
CA VAL A 547 -30.45 21.06 -28.37
C VAL A 547 -31.69 20.29 -27.93
N ILE A 548 -31.62 19.66 -26.76
CA ILE A 548 -32.76 19.15 -26.00
C ILE A 548 -32.98 20.12 -24.85
N ALA A 549 -34.17 20.64 -24.72
CA ALA A 549 -34.59 21.45 -23.59
C ALA A 549 -35.89 20.90 -23.02
N GLY A 550 -36.15 21.06 -21.73
CA GLY A 550 -37.36 20.60 -21.09
C GLY A 550 -37.41 20.96 -19.61
N LEU A 551 -38.40 20.43 -18.93
CA LEU A 551 -38.61 20.61 -17.50
C LEU A 551 -38.52 19.27 -16.79
N LEU A 552 -37.83 19.27 -15.65
CA LEU A 552 -37.79 18.15 -14.71
C LEU A 552 -38.82 18.44 -13.60
N ARG A 553 -39.81 17.58 -13.51
CA ARG A 553 -40.89 17.73 -12.52
C ARG A 553 -41.08 16.45 -11.74
N ARG A 554 -41.59 16.56 -10.53
CA ARG A 554 -42.12 15.45 -9.75
C ARG A 554 -43.52 15.09 -10.30
N ASP A 555 -44.06 13.97 -9.86
CA ASP A 555 -45.43 13.53 -10.07
C ASP A 555 -46.48 14.52 -9.48
N ASP A 556 -46.10 15.30 -8.45
CA ASP A 556 -46.91 16.40 -7.89
C ASP A 556 -46.73 17.75 -8.64
N ALA A 557 -46.15 17.73 -9.83
CA ALA A 557 -45.84 18.87 -10.70
C ALA A 557 -44.84 19.91 -10.16
N ARG A 558 -44.20 19.66 -9.01
CA ARG A 558 -43.15 20.55 -8.47
C ARG A 558 -41.83 20.36 -9.25
N PRO A 559 -41.07 21.45 -9.45
CA PRO A 559 -39.77 21.33 -10.12
C PRO A 559 -38.76 20.49 -9.30
N VAL A 560 -37.86 19.77 -9.98
CA VAL A 560 -36.75 19.03 -9.38
C VAL A 560 -35.47 19.80 -9.62
N PRO A 561 -34.99 20.59 -8.62
CA PRO A 561 -33.77 21.37 -8.78
C PRO A 561 -32.52 20.52 -8.76
N ALA A 562 -31.47 21.01 -9.42
CA ALA A 562 -30.12 20.40 -9.40
C ALA A 562 -30.04 18.93 -9.90
N ALA A 563 -31.02 18.48 -10.68
CA ALA A 563 -30.96 17.18 -11.30
C ALA A 563 -29.81 17.12 -12.34
N THR A 564 -29.10 16.03 -12.38
CA THR A 564 -28.07 15.80 -13.39
C THR A 564 -28.65 15.08 -14.60
N LEU A 565 -28.40 15.63 -15.78
CA LEU A 565 -28.79 15.02 -17.05
C LEU A 565 -27.58 14.45 -17.74
N THR A 566 -27.68 13.24 -18.25
CA THR A 566 -26.64 12.55 -18.99
C THR A 566 -27.18 12.06 -20.33
N LEU A 567 -26.51 12.44 -21.42
CA LEU A 567 -26.87 11.99 -22.76
C LEU A 567 -25.92 10.87 -23.19
N ILE A 568 -26.49 9.72 -23.57
CA ILE A 568 -25.73 8.52 -23.93
C ILE A 568 -26.02 8.14 -25.39
N ASP A 569 -25.00 7.77 -26.17
CA ASP A 569 -25.15 7.27 -27.54
C ASP A 569 -25.62 5.81 -27.57
N GLN A 570 -25.89 5.28 -28.77
CA GLN A 570 -26.33 3.89 -28.98
C GLN A 570 -25.29 2.84 -28.57
N HIS A 571 -24.04 3.24 -28.29
CA HIS A 571 -22.96 2.37 -27.87
C HIS A 571 -22.72 2.41 -26.36
N GLY A 572 -23.55 3.19 -25.62
CA GLY A 572 -23.44 3.36 -24.18
C GLY A 572 -22.39 4.39 -23.73
N HIS A 573 -21.85 5.20 -24.64
CA HIS A 573 -20.88 6.25 -24.27
C HIS A 573 -21.62 7.54 -23.92
N GLN A 574 -21.21 8.15 -22.81
CA GLN A 574 -21.67 9.49 -22.44
C GLN A 574 -21.13 10.51 -23.44
N VAL A 575 -22.04 11.25 -24.11
CA VAL A 575 -21.70 12.26 -25.13
C VAL A 575 -21.91 13.70 -24.67
N ALA A 576 -22.80 13.90 -23.70
CA ALA A 576 -23.02 15.21 -23.08
C ALA A 576 -23.53 15.04 -21.64
N ARG A 577 -23.35 16.09 -20.84
CA ARG A 577 -23.90 16.19 -19.47
C ARG A 577 -24.37 17.61 -19.23
N GLY A 578 -25.49 17.76 -18.52
CA GLY A 578 -26.07 19.04 -18.12
C GLY A 578 -26.67 18.93 -16.72
N ASN A 579 -27.08 20.08 -16.15
CA ASN A 579 -27.77 20.12 -14.87
C ASN A 579 -29.09 20.89 -15.04
N GLY A 580 -30.13 20.51 -14.30
CA GLY A 580 -31.36 21.28 -14.17
C GLY A 580 -31.15 22.52 -13.26
N ASP A 581 -31.81 23.59 -13.57
CA ASP A 581 -31.80 24.81 -12.75
C ASP A 581 -32.73 24.71 -11.52
N ALA A 582 -32.92 25.84 -10.80
CA ALA A 582 -33.76 25.88 -9.61
C ALA A 582 -35.27 25.67 -9.91
N ASP A 583 -35.70 25.95 -11.15
CA ASP A 583 -37.08 25.78 -11.63
C ASP A 583 -37.25 24.43 -12.36
N GLY A 584 -36.26 23.58 -12.34
CA GLY A 584 -36.24 22.29 -13.00
C GLY A 584 -36.08 22.37 -14.52
N ALA A 585 -35.77 23.54 -15.08
CA ALA A 585 -35.50 23.65 -16.51
C ALA A 585 -34.10 23.18 -16.85
N TYR A 586 -33.94 22.56 -18.00
CA TYR A 586 -32.65 22.07 -18.46
C TYR A 586 -32.43 22.25 -19.95
N VAL A 587 -31.18 22.39 -20.33
CA VAL A 587 -30.75 22.44 -21.72
C VAL A 587 -29.50 21.59 -21.88
N ILE A 588 -29.50 20.67 -22.87
CA ILE A 588 -28.37 19.82 -23.18
C ILE A 588 -28.12 19.78 -24.69
N GLU A 589 -26.87 19.92 -25.12
CA GLU A 589 -26.50 19.94 -26.53
C GLU A 589 -25.92 18.57 -26.94
N ALA A 590 -26.38 18.06 -28.09
CA ALA A 590 -25.85 16.82 -28.64
C ALA A 590 -24.77 17.10 -29.71
N PRO A 591 -23.67 16.34 -29.73
CA PRO A 591 -22.54 16.60 -30.63
C PRO A 591 -22.88 16.30 -32.11
N ARG A 592 -23.84 15.42 -32.40
CA ARG A 592 -24.29 15.02 -33.75
C ARG A 592 -25.76 14.68 -33.78
N PRO A 593 -26.45 14.78 -34.93
CA PRO A 593 -27.78 14.20 -35.07
C PRO A 593 -27.72 12.68 -34.91
N GLY A 594 -28.72 12.10 -34.22
CA GLY A 594 -28.78 10.65 -33.98
C GLY A 594 -29.75 10.28 -32.87
N ASN A 595 -29.80 9.00 -32.55
CA ASN A 595 -30.61 8.49 -31.45
C ASN A 595 -29.74 8.39 -30.19
N TYR A 596 -30.28 8.91 -29.11
CA TYR A 596 -29.63 8.99 -27.80
C TYR A 596 -30.59 8.53 -26.70
N VAL A 597 -30.04 8.24 -25.55
CA VAL A 597 -30.79 8.04 -24.31
C VAL A 597 -30.45 9.20 -23.37
N LEU A 598 -31.46 9.96 -23.00
CA LEU A 598 -31.34 11.02 -22.00
C LEU A 598 -31.74 10.44 -20.65
N ILE A 599 -30.83 10.48 -19.70
CA ILE A 599 -30.99 10.01 -18.32
C ILE A 599 -31.03 11.23 -17.42
N ALA A 600 -32.08 11.37 -16.62
CA ALA A 600 -32.17 12.36 -15.56
C ALA A 600 -32.04 11.65 -14.19
N ALA A 601 -31.20 12.16 -13.33
CA ALA A 601 -31.00 11.67 -11.96
C ALA A 601 -30.96 12.84 -10.98
N ALA A 602 -31.65 12.72 -9.87
CA ALA A 602 -31.61 13.71 -8.78
C ALA A 602 -31.57 12.98 -7.43
N ALA A 603 -30.99 13.61 -6.42
CA ALA A 603 -30.96 13.05 -5.07
C ALA A 603 -32.38 12.78 -4.58
N GLY A 604 -32.61 11.58 -4.01
CA GLY A 604 -33.94 11.17 -3.52
C GLY A 604 -34.98 10.89 -4.58
N HIS A 605 -34.62 10.73 -5.85
CA HIS A 605 -35.54 10.39 -6.94
C HIS A 605 -35.02 9.18 -7.71
N GLN A 606 -35.94 8.38 -8.24
CA GLN A 606 -35.58 7.31 -9.18
C GLN A 606 -35.06 7.92 -10.49
N PRO A 607 -33.91 7.47 -11.03
CA PRO A 607 -33.45 7.92 -12.32
C PRO A 607 -34.45 7.54 -13.43
N GLU A 608 -34.74 8.48 -14.30
CA GLU A 608 -35.61 8.28 -15.47
C GLU A 608 -34.77 8.32 -16.74
N ALA A 609 -35.01 7.39 -17.67
CA ALA A 609 -34.29 7.28 -18.92
C ALA A 609 -35.27 7.28 -20.11
N VAL A 610 -35.13 8.25 -21.01
CA VAL A 610 -35.97 8.41 -22.21
C VAL A 610 -35.13 8.40 -23.46
N SER A 611 -35.57 7.62 -24.46
CA SER A 611 -34.95 7.61 -25.78
C SER A 611 -35.35 8.84 -26.58
N VAL A 612 -34.36 9.60 -27.08
CA VAL A 612 -34.55 10.83 -27.82
C VAL A 612 -33.87 10.76 -29.20
N SER A 613 -34.53 11.19 -30.24
CA SER A 613 -33.98 11.22 -31.59
C SER A 613 -33.74 12.67 -32.00
N ILE A 614 -32.48 13.07 -32.04
CA ILE A 614 -32.03 14.43 -32.26
C ILE A 614 -31.77 14.69 -33.74
N GLY A 615 -32.50 15.62 -34.33
CA GLY A 615 -32.32 16.13 -35.67
C GLY A 615 -31.61 17.49 -35.70
N GLU A 616 -31.90 18.30 -36.70
CA GLU A 616 -31.38 19.66 -36.84
C GLU A 616 -32.24 20.71 -36.09
N ARG A 617 -33.36 20.31 -35.48
CA ARG A 617 -34.23 21.20 -34.69
C ARG A 617 -34.15 20.85 -33.23
N ALA A 618 -34.23 21.89 -32.37
CA ALA A 618 -34.35 21.74 -30.94
C ALA A 618 -35.55 20.83 -30.57
N GLN A 619 -35.37 19.91 -29.66
CA GLN A 619 -36.42 19.04 -29.12
C GLN A 619 -36.80 19.48 -27.71
N HIS A 620 -38.09 19.42 -27.40
CA HIS A 620 -38.59 19.65 -26.05
C HIS A 620 -38.97 18.31 -25.44
N VAL A 621 -38.37 17.96 -24.30
CA VAL A 621 -38.57 16.70 -23.59
C VAL A 621 -38.75 17.00 -22.11
N ASP A 622 -39.98 16.90 -21.62
CA ASP A 622 -40.23 16.96 -20.18
C ASP A 622 -40.04 15.61 -19.53
N LEU A 623 -39.39 15.58 -18.37
CA LEU A 623 -39.12 14.35 -17.62
C LEU A 623 -39.79 14.44 -16.25
N MET A 624 -40.44 13.34 -15.85
CA MET A 624 -41.06 13.21 -14.53
C MET A 624 -40.23 12.23 -13.69
N LEU A 625 -39.62 12.76 -12.62
CA LEU A 625 -38.90 11.91 -11.67
C LEU A 625 -39.83 11.52 -10.51
N THR A 626 -40.03 10.23 -10.29
CA THR A 626 -40.81 9.70 -9.18
C THR A 626 -40.11 9.98 -7.85
N GLY A 627 -40.90 10.55 -6.94
CA GLY A 627 -40.38 11.33 -5.84
C GLY A 627 -39.94 10.62 -4.60
N ALA A 628 -39.35 11.40 -3.75
CA ALA A 628 -38.87 11.06 -2.43
C ALA A 628 -39.99 11.13 -1.39
N GLY A 629 -40.06 10.12 -0.55
CA GLY A 629 -40.77 10.15 0.71
C GLY A 629 -39.93 10.84 1.80
N GLU A 630 -40.57 11.33 2.83
CA GLU A 630 -39.94 11.80 4.06
C GLU A 630 -40.27 10.82 5.17
N LEU A 631 -39.24 10.29 5.87
CA LEU A 631 -39.43 9.45 7.04
C LEU A 631 -39.12 10.25 8.30
N THR A 632 -40.13 10.39 9.18
CA THR A 632 -40.03 11.13 10.43
C THR A 632 -40.43 10.25 11.61
N GLY A 633 -40.04 10.63 12.81
CA GLY A 633 -40.47 9.94 14.02
C GLY A 633 -39.74 10.43 15.26
N ILE A 634 -40.01 9.83 16.38
CA ILE A 634 -39.40 10.14 17.66
C ILE A 634 -38.76 8.88 18.22
N VAL A 635 -37.53 8.98 18.70
CA VAL A 635 -36.88 7.93 19.48
C VAL A 635 -37.04 8.19 20.96
N ARG A 636 -37.57 7.22 21.67
CA ARG A 636 -37.87 7.30 23.12
C ARG A 636 -37.26 6.15 23.90
N SER A 637 -37.03 6.35 25.18
CA SER A 637 -36.75 5.26 26.12
C SER A 637 -38.05 4.50 26.43
N ALA A 638 -38.09 3.19 26.15
CA ALA A 638 -39.25 2.34 26.36
C ALA A 638 -39.70 2.32 27.86
N ARG A 639 -38.79 2.55 28.80
CA ARG A 639 -39.05 2.47 30.23
C ARG A 639 -39.59 3.77 30.82
N ARG A 640 -39.15 4.94 30.32
CA ARG A 640 -39.48 6.26 30.88
C ARG A 640 -40.33 7.10 29.93
N GLY A 641 -40.46 6.71 28.66
CA GLY A 641 -41.12 7.51 27.62
C GLY A 641 -40.44 8.83 27.30
N GLU A 642 -39.22 9.04 27.85
CA GLU A 642 -38.45 10.25 27.61
C GLU A 642 -37.82 10.22 26.20
N PRO A 643 -37.79 11.36 25.45
CA PRO A 643 -37.15 11.43 24.19
C PRO A 643 -35.63 11.23 24.33
N LEU A 644 -34.99 10.55 23.37
CA LEU A 644 -33.58 10.28 23.38
C LEU A 644 -32.86 11.23 22.40
N TRP A 645 -32.04 12.10 22.94
CA TRP A 645 -31.16 13.00 22.19
C TRP A 645 -29.93 12.26 21.72
N GLY A 646 -29.45 12.59 20.50
CA GLY A 646 -28.19 12.04 19.96
C GLY A 646 -28.31 10.59 19.49
N ALA A 647 -29.50 9.99 19.43
CA ALA A 647 -29.69 8.67 18.87
C ALA A 647 -29.42 8.69 17.36
N THR A 648 -28.61 7.74 16.89
CA THR A 648 -28.32 7.57 15.47
C THR A 648 -29.36 6.68 14.82
N ILE A 649 -30.00 7.20 13.79
CA ILE A 649 -30.95 6.49 12.94
C ILE A 649 -30.27 6.16 11.62
N THR A 650 -30.33 4.90 11.21
CA THR A 650 -29.78 4.43 9.94
C THR A 650 -30.88 3.69 9.19
N LEU A 651 -31.10 4.07 7.94
CA LEU A 651 -32.05 3.41 7.03
C LEU A 651 -31.26 2.56 6.04
N THR A 652 -31.50 1.25 6.02
CA THR A 652 -30.84 0.33 5.11
C THR A 652 -31.86 -0.29 4.14
N ASP A 653 -31.43 -0.53 2.91
CA ASP A 653 -32.20 -1.27 1.92
C ASP A 653 -32.21 -2.79 2.23
N PRO A 654 -32.96 -3.63 1.45
CA PRO A 654 -32.96 -5.07 1.62
C PRO A 654 -31.60 -5.76 1.41
N GLU A 655 -30.71 -5.11 0.69
CA GLU A 655 -29.32 -5.55 0.43
C GLU A 655 -28.38 -5.20 1.58
N GLY A 656 -28.82 -4.36 2.54
CA GLY A 656 -28.06 -3.93 3.71
C GLY A 656 -27.24 -2.64 3.50
N GLU A 657 -27.45 -1.94 2.37
CA GLU A 657 -26.79 -0.65 2.12
C GLU A 657 -27.51 0.48 2.85
N VAL A 658 -26.72 1.46 3.35
CA VAL A 658 -27.25 2.63 4.04
C VAL A 658 -27.73 3.66 3.00
N VAL A 659 -29.04 3.85 2.94
CA VAL A 659 -29.71 4.82 2.02
C VAL A 659 -30.01 6.16 2.68
N GLY A 660 -29.97 6.22 4.03
CA GLY A 660 -30.20 7.45 4.78
C GLY A 660 -29.73 7.32 6.21
N ALA A 661 -29.32 8.45 6.80
CA ALA A 661 -28.98 8.52 8.22
C ALA A 661 -29.45 9.85 8.80
N ALA A 662 -29.83 9.83 10.09
CA ALA A 662 -30.20 11.01 10.85
C ALA A 662 -29.76 10.86 12.31
N ILE A 663 -29.61 11.97 13.02
CA ILE A 663 -29.35 12.01 14.45
C ILE A 663 -30.52 12.72 15.12
N THR A 664 -31.03 12.19 16.23
CA THR A 664 -32.16 12.79 16.94
C THR A 664 -31.79 14.10 17.61
N GLY A 665 -32.72 15.08 17.52
CA GLY A 665 -32.65 16.35 18.22
C GLY A 665 -32.87 16.22 19.73
N GLU A 666 -32.87 17.37 20.45
CA GLU A 666 -33.11 17.43 21.89
C GLU A 666 -34.51 16.88 22.28
N ASP A 667 -35.45 16.97 21.38
CA ASP A 667 -36.83 16.45 21.51
C ASP A 667 -36.98 15.00 21.05
N GLY A 668 -35.85 14.33 20.72
CA GLY A 668 -35.83 12.95 20.24
C GLY A 668 -36.34 12.77 18.81
N THR A 669 -36.67 13.85 18.10
CA THR A 669 -37.19 13.76 16.71
C THR A 669 -36.05 13.47 15.72
N TYR A 670 -36.36 12.68 14.69
CA TYR A 670 -35.52 12.44 13.53
C TYR A 670 -36.25 12.66 12.22
N VAL A 671 -35.51 13.03 11.19
CA VAL A 671 -36.04 13.25 9.84
C VAL A 671 -35.04 12.69 8.83
N CYS A 672 -35.46 11.67 8.08
CA CYS A 672 -34.73 11.20 6.90
C CYS A 672 -35.46 11.73 5.67
N ARG A 673 -34.80 12.63 4.92
CA ARG A 673 -35.35 13.24 3.70
C ARG A 673 -34.85 12.50 2.47
N ASP A 674 -35.56 12.69 1.37
CA ASP A 674 -35.14 12.20 0.06
C ASP A 674 -35.03 10.66 -0.03
N VAL A 675 -35.87 9.92 0.69
CA VAL A 675 -35.92 8.48 0.67
C VAL A 675 -36.80 8.01 -0.50
N VAL A 676 -36.25 7.23 -1.41
CA VAL A 676 -36.99 6.64 -2.53
C VAL A 676 -38.04 5.64 -2.00
N SER A 677 -39.17 5.51 -2.69
CA SER A 677 -40.20 4.50 -2.30
C SER A 677 -39.62 3.10 -2.33
N GLY A 678 -39.89 2.31 -1.28
CA GLY A 678 -39.36 0.95 -1.18
C GLY A 678 -39.46 0.38 0.23
N THR A 679 -38.96 -0.84 0.40
CA THR A 679 -38.88 -1.53 1.71
C THR A 679 -37.50 -1.32 2.30
N TYR A 680 -37.45 -0.92 3.57
CA TYR A 680 -36.23 -0.57 4.28
C TYR A 680 -36.22 -1.17 5.67
N THR A 681 -35.01 -1.29 6.23
CA THR A 681 -34.83 -1.56 7.66
C THR A 681 -34.33 -0.30 8.35
N LEU A 682 -35.10 0.21 9.29
CA LEU A 682 -34.74 1.37 10.11
C LEU A 682 -34.06 0.86 11.38
N VAL A 683 -32.82 1.24 11.59
CA VAL A 683 -32.01 0.88 12.76
C VAL A 683 -31.79 2.12 13.62
N ALA A 684 -32.12 2.02 14.91
CA ALA A 684 -31.89 3.06 15.89
C ALA A 684 -30.86 2.60 16.94
N VAL A 685 -29.87 3.44 17.21
CA VAL A 685 -28.81 3.18 18.20
C VAL A 685 -28.65 4.44 19.07
N ALA A 686 -28.62 4.25 20.39
CA ALA A 686 -28.32 5.33 21.34
C ALA A 686 -27.43 4.81 22.47
N ASP A 687 -26.72 5.70 23.15
CA ASP A 687 -25.86 5.37 24.27
C ASP A 687 -26.65 4.68 25.40
N HIS A 688 -26.12 3.61 25.95
CA HIS A 688 -26.72 2.82 27.03
C HIS A 688 -28.08 2.18 26.67
N MET A 689 -28.45 2.15 25.41
CA MET A 689 -29.67 1.57 24.89
C MET A 689 -29.42 0.39 23.98
N ARG A 690 -30.32 -0.58 24.00
CA ARG A 690 -30.27 -1.71 23.10
C ARG A 690 -30.66 -1.26 21.69
N PRO A 691 -29.84 -1.56 20.65
CA PRO A 691 -30.20 -1.24 19.27
C PRO A 691 -31.53 -1.89 18.88
N ALA A 692 -32.38 -1.14 18.18
CA ALA A 692 -33.62 -1.65 17.61
C ALA A 692 -33.61 -1.55 16.11
N ALA A 693 -34.13 -2.58 15.42
CA ALA A 693 -34.29 -2.62 13.97
C ALA A 693 -35.74 -2.89 13.63
N VAL A 694 -36.32 -2.07 12.73
CA VAL A 694 -37.73 -2.16 12.32
C VAL A 694 -37.81 -2.12 10.80
N ALA A 695 -38.40 -3.15 10.20
CA ALA A 695 -38.71 -3.11 8.77
C ALA A 695 -39.92 -2.19 8.49
N LEU A 696 -39.80 -1.37 7.44
CA LEU A 696 -40.87 -0.46 7.02
C LEU A 696 -40.89 -0.29 5.50
N THR A 697 -41.99 0.18 4.98
CA THR A 697 -42.13 0.49 3.57
C THR A 697 -42.43 1.98 3.43
N VAL A 698 -41.54 2.69 2.72
CA VAL A 698 -41.71 4.11 2.41
C VAL A 698 -42.63 4.20 1.17
N PRO A 699 -43.73 4.94 1.26
CA PRO A 699 -44.67 5.09 0.12
C PRO A 699 -44.06 5.96 -1.00
N GLU A 700 -44.61 5.87 -2.20
CA GLU A 700 -44.18 6.64 -3.37
C GLU A 700 -44.34 8.15 -3.19
N THR A 701 -45.30 8.60 -2.37
CA THR A 701 -45.55 10.02 -2.06
C THR A 701 -45.95 10.21 -0.62
N GLY A 702 -45.50 11.34 -0.03
CA GLY A 702 -45.88 11.74 1.34
C GLY A 702 -44.84 11.46 2.41
N SER A 703 -45.22 11.72 3.68
CA SER A 703 -44.37 11.44 4.84
C SER A 703 -44.82 10.19 5.56
N LEU A 704 -43.87 9.32 5.92
CA LEU A 704 -44.09 8.20 6.82
C LEU A 704 -43.64 8.58 8.23
N HIS A 705 -44.52 8.42 9.21
CA HIS A 705 -44.18 8.67 10.60
C HIS A 705 -43.95 7.35 11.35
N ARG A 706 -42.77 7.17 11.97
CA ARG A 706 -42.42 5.96 12.71
C ARG A 706 -41.67 6.28 13.99
N ASP A 707 -42.33 6.07 15.14
CA ASP A 707 -41.68 6.17 16.44
C ASP A 707 -40.93 4.86 16.77
N ILE A 708 -39.82 5.00 17.52
CA ILE A 708 -38.99 3.90 17.96
C ILE A 708 -38.78 3.99 19.48
N ASP A 709 -39.10 2.90 20.16
CA ASP A 709 -38.83 2.77 21.59
C ASP A 709 -37.58 1.88 21.79
N LEU A 710 -36.52 2.47 22.43
CA LEU A 710 -35.29 1.75 22.77
C LEU A 710 -35.32 1.29 24.22
N GLU A 711 -35.02 0.03 24.46
CA GLU A 711 -34.87 -0.53 25.80
C GLU A 711 -33.48 -0.22 26.36
N PRO A 712 -33.34 0.21 27.65
CA PRO A 712 -32.05 0.39 28.28
C PRO A 712 -31.31 -0.95 28.43
N MET A 713 -30.00 -0.94 28.27
CA MET A 713 -29.17 -2.12 28.58
C MET A 713 -29.20 -2.45 30.06
N ALA A 714 -28.90 -3.70 30.41
CA ALA A 714 -28.88 -4.13 31.82
C ALA A 714 -27.65 -3.58 32.54
N ILE A 715 -27.82 -3.35 33.85
CA ILE A 715 -26.77 -2.87 34.75
C ILE A 715 -26.56 -3.97 35.80
N LEU A 716 -25.34 -4.47 35.93
CA LEU A 716 -24.95 -5.39 36.98
C LEU A 716 -24.33 -4.61 38.13
N LEU A 717 -25.02 -4.64 39.29
CA LEU A 717 -24.60 -4.05 40.57
C LEU A 717 -24.19 -5.17 41.51
N GLY A 718 -23.30 -4.90 42.42
CA GLY A 718 -23.00 -5.83 43.50
C GLY A 718 -21.94 -5.32 44.45
N SER A 719 -21.66 -6.13 45.47
CA SER A 719 -20.66 -5.82 46.47
C SER A 719 -19.74 -7.02 46.68
N ALA A 720 -18.47 -6.73 46.97
CA ALA A 720 -17.48 -7.74 47.29
C ALA A 720 -17.20 -7.73 48.80
N TRP A 721 -17.36 -8.88 49.44
CA TRP A 721 -17.25 -9.07 50.88
C TRP A 721 -16.21 -10.13 51.22
N VAL A 722 -15.60 -10.01 52.43
CA VAL A 722 -14.78 -11.06 53.04
C VAL A 722 -15.40 -11.38 54.37
N ASP A 723 -15.48 -12.67 54.74
CA ASP A 723 -16.07 -13.20 56.00
C ASP A 723 -17.53 -12.78 56.25
N GLY A 724 -18.28 -12.44 55.20
CA GLY A 724 -19.69 -12.10 55.24
C GLY A 724 -20.06 -10.68 55.66
N ASP A 725 -19.18 -9.93 56.32
CA ASP A 725 -19.49 -8.61 56.90
C ASP A 725 -18.49 -7.50 56.53
N ARG A 726 -17.40 -7.80 55.86
CA ARG A 726 -16.33 -6.85 55.59
C ARG A 726 -16.27 -6.47 54.11
N PRO A 727 -16.64 -5.22 53.73
CA PRO A 727 -16.50 -4.80 52.32
C PRO A 727 -15.05 -4.68 51.93
N VAL A 728 -14.72 -5.05 50.69
CA VAL A 728 -13.35 -4.98 50.14
C VAL A 728 -13.29 -4.01 48.97
N ALA A 729 -12.48 -2.96 49.14
CA ALA A 729 -12.21 -1.97 48.13
C ALA A 729 -11.17 -2.45 47.14
N ASP A 730 -11.19 -1.86 45.94
CA ASP A 730 -10.22 -2.08 44.84
C ASP A 730 -10.11 -3.51 44.29
N VAL A 731 -11.14 -4.31 44.50
CA VAL A 731 -11.24 -5.66 43.90
C VAL A 731 -11.56 -5.51 42.42
N GLN A 732 -10.76 -6.14 41.59
CA GLN A 732 -11.07 -6.21 40.17
C GLN A 732 -12.16 -7.27 39.93
N ILE A 733 -13.29 -6.82 39.39
CA ILE A 733 -14.39 -7.64 38.94
C ILE A 733 -14.30 -7.75 37.42
N THR A 734 -14.25 -8.96 36.90
CA THR A 734 -14.25 -9.23 35.43
C THR A 734 -15.50 -10.05 35.13
N VAL A 735 -16.30 -9.57 34.20
CA VAL A 735 -17.49 -10.27 33.71
C VAL A 735 -17.11 -10.96 32.41
N LEU A 736 -17.20 -12.28 32.39
CA LEU A 736 -16.92 -13.12 31.22
C LEU A 736 -18.22 -13.53 30.56
N ASP A 737 -18.26 -13.55 29.24
CA ASP A 737 -19.40 -14.08 28.47
C ASP A 737 -19.46 -15.62 28.52
N SER A 738 -20.45 -16.20 27.84
CA SER A 738 -20.62 -17.66 27.75
C SER A 738 -19.48 -18.38 27.01
N GLY A 739 -18.65 -17.65 26.24
CA GLY A 739 -17.44 -18.14 25.55
C GLY A 739 -16.19 -18.06 26.42
N GLY A 740 -16.25 -17.40 27.59
CA GLY A 740 -15.13 -17.18 28.51
C GLY A 740 -14.33 -15.93 28.18
N ASP A 741 -14.77 -15.10 27.23
CA ASP A 741 -14.13 -13.84 26.89
C ASP A 741 -14.60 -12.69 27.80
N PRO A 742 -13.71 -11.73 28.16
CA PRO A 742 -14.06 -10.64 29.05
C PRO A 742 -15.01 -9.65 28.34
N ALA A 743 -16.28 -9.63 28.78
CA ALA A 743 -17.30 -8.72 28.30
C ALA A 743 -17.18 -7.32 28.96
N ALA A 744 -16.84 -7.26 30.26
CA ALA A 744 -16.64 -6.00 30.96
C ALA A 744 -15.74 -6.16 32.21
N THR A 745 -15.19 -5.04 32.69
CA THR A 745 -14.40 -5.01 33.93
C THR A 745 -14.79 -3.80 34.78
N ALA A 746 -14.86 -3.99 36.09
CA ALA A 746 -15.09 -2.92 37.07
C ALA A 746 -14.17 -3.09 38.28
N ARG A 747 -14.10 -2.08 39.18
CA ARG A 747 -13.42 -2.15 40.47
C ARG A 747 -14.38 -1.77 41.55
N THR A 748 -14.23 -2.38 42.73
CA THR A 748 -15.04 -2.03 43.88
C THR A 748 -14.60 -0.71 44.50
N ASP A 749 -15.58 0.10 44.96
CA ASP A 749 -15.37 1.35 45.66
C ASP A 749 -14.91 1.12 47.12
N GLU A 750 -14.72 2.20 47.92
CA GLU A 750 -14.35 2.11 49.34
C GLU A 750 -15.35 1.35 50.19
N LYS A 751 -16.60 1.19 49.73
CA LYS A 751 -17.66 0.44 50.40
C LYS A 751 -17.83 -0.97 49.83
N GLY A 752 -16.85 -1.42 48.99
CA GLY A 752 -16.88 -2.71 48.37
C GLY A 752 -17.87 -2.87 47.22
N ARG A 753 -18.54 -1.81 46.75
CA ARG A 753 -19.57 -1.87 45.71
C ARG A 753 -18.95 -1.74 44.33
N TYR A 754 -19.50 -2.47 43.37
CA TYR A 754 -19.14 -2.37 41.94
C TYR A 754 -20.38 -2.17 41.10
N LEU A 755 -20.16 -1.57 39.93
CA LEU A 755 -21.17 -1.32 38.90
C LEU A 755 -20.58 -1.66 37.53
N VAL A 756 -21.28 -2.51 36.80
CA VAL A 756 -20.95 -2.85 35.41
C VAL A 756 -22.14 -2.42 34.54
N PRO A 757 -22.06 -1.32 33.82
CA PRO A 757 -23.12 -0.86 32.93
C PRO A 757 -23.10 -1.62 31.60
N ASP A 758 -24.16 -1.49 30.85
CA ASP A 758 -24.27 -1.82 29.42
C ASP A 758 -24.02 -3.30 29.07
N LEU A 759 -24.47 -4.20 29.92
CA LEU A 759 -24.40 -5.63 29.63
C LEU A 759 -25.60 -6.07 28.77
N PRO A 760 -25.37 -6.77 27.64
CA PRO A 760 -26.42 -7.49 26.93
C PRO A 760 -27.07 -8.56 27.81
N GLU A 761 -28.32 -8.94 27.51
CA GLU A 761 -28.96 -10.09 28.16
C GLU A 761 -28.20 -11.37 27.83
N GLY A 762 -27.91 -12.19 28.85
CA GLY A 762 -27.15 -13.42 28.68
C GLY A 762 -26.67 -14.03 29.99
N GLU A 763 -26.05 -15.20 29.88
CA GLU A 763 -25.37 -15.86 30.99
C GLU A 763 -23.92 -15.39 31.05
N TYR A 764 -23.51 -14.91 32.20
CA TYR A 764 -22.17 -14.41 32.46
C TYR A 764 -21.54 -15.08 33.67
N THR A 765 -20.20 -15.11 33.66
CA THR A 765 -19.41 -15.53 34.82
C THR A 765 -18.71 -14.30 35.39
N VAL A 766 -19.06 -13.94 36.60
CA VAL A 766 -18.43 -12.85 37.36
C VAL A 766 -17.22 -13.41 38.09
N VAL A 767 -16.04 -12.93 37.78
CA VAL A 767 -14.77 -13.32 38.39
C VAL A 767 -14.24 -12.14 39.21
N ALA A 768 -14.22 -12.31 40.51
CA ALA A 768 -13.59 -11.36 41.41
C ALA A 768 -12.15 -11.78 41.72
N ARG A 769 -11.19 -10.88 41.42
CA ARG A 769 -9.77 -11.11 41.69
C ARG A 769 -9.46 -10.83 43.14
N GLY A 770 -9.66 -11.86 43.96
CA GLY A 770 -9.18 -11.94 45.33
C GLY A 770 -8.11 -13.03 45.47
N TYR A 771 -7.77 -13.42 46.69
CA TYR A 771 -6.88 -14.54 46.94
C TYR A 771 -7.61 -15.56 47.85
N PRO A 772 -8.13 -16.69 47.31
CA PRO A 772 -8.18 -17.12 45.93
C PRO A 772 -9.20 -16.33 45.07
N PRO A 773 -9.07 -16.33 43.70
CA PRO A 773 -10.10 -15.74 42.85
C PRO A 773 -11.40 -16.53 42.93
N VAL A 774 -12.52 -15.82 43.00
CA VAL A 774 -13.86 -16.41 43.08
C VAL A 774 -14.59 -16.16 41.77
N ALA A 775 -15.22 -17.21 41.26
CA ALA A 775 -16.02 -17.16 40.04
C ALA A 775 -17.46 -17.59 40.39
N SER A 776 -18.45 -16.79 39.97
CA SER A 776 -19.86 -17.10 40.15
C SER A 776 -20.65 -16.81 38.89
N GLN A 777 -21.65 -17.58 38.58
CA GLN A 777 -22.52 -17.37 37.42
C GLN A 777 -23.64 -16.41 37.76
N VAL A 778 -23.97 -15.53 36.81
CA VAL A 778 -25.09 -14.61 36.89
C VAL A 778 -25.85 -14.60 35.58
N SER A 779 -27.18 -14.72 35.67
CA SER A 779 -28.04 -14.52 34.49
C SER A 779 -28.43 -13.05 34.41
N VAL A 780 -27.93 -12.36 33.39
CA VAL A 780 -28.26 -10.96 33.14
C VAL A 780 -29.54 -10.88 32.33
N THR A 781 -30.60 -10.41 32.99
CA THR A 781 -31.89 -10.15 32.40
C THR A 781 -32.13 -8.63 32.33
N ARG A 782 -33.33 -8.17 32.01
CA ARG A 782 -33.65 -6.76 31.87
C ARG A 782 -33.56 -5.97 33.19
N GLY A 783 -32.89 -4.82 33.16
CA GLY A 783 -32.87 -3.85 34.29
C GLY A 783 -31.64 -3.94 35.16
N GLU A 784 -31.78 -3.55 36.41
CA GLU A 784 -30.73 -3.61 37.43
C GLU A 784 -30.70 -4.99 38.07
N ILE A 785 -29.55 -5.64 38.03
CA ILE A 785 -29.33 -6.97 38.60
C ILE A 785 -28.27 -6.84 39.68
N THR A 786 -28.59 -7.34 40.86
CA THR A 786 -27.66 -7.34 41.98
C THR A 786 -27.01 -8.70 42.15
N HIS A 787 -25.69 -8.73 42.21
CA HIS A 787 -24.89 -9.92 42.35
C HIS A 787 -23.71 -9.68 43.30
N ASP A 788 -23.76 -10.17 44.51
CA ASP A 788 -22.73 -10.02 45.54
C ASP A 788 -21.72 -11.15 45.45
N VAL A 789 -20.44 -10.86 45.67
CA VAL A 789 -19.34 -11.81 45.63
C VAL A 789 -18.64 -11.87 46.98
N THR A 790 -18.53 -13.09 47.52
CA THR A 790 -17.80 -13.34 48.77
C THR A 790 -16.40 -13.85 48.45
N LEU A 791 -15.39 -13.11 48.90
CA LEU A 791 -13.99 -13.45 48.74
C LEU A 791 -13.46 -14.25 49.92
N GLY A 792 -12.59 -15.23 49.72
CA GLY A 792 -11.96 -16.03 50.77
C GLY A 792 -12.42 -17.49 50.75
N TYR A 793 -11.80 -18.34 51.57
CA TYR A 793 -12.20 -19.75 51.70
C TYR A 793 -13.51 -19.81 52.49
N GLU A 794 -14.55 -20.47 51.99
CA GLU A 794 -15.68 -20.92 52.84
C GLU A 794 -15.13 -21.92 53.88
N ASN A 795 -15.18 -21.55 55.16
CA ASN A 795 -14.94 -22.51 56.24
C ASN A 795 -16.06 -23.55 56.20
N GLU A 796 -15.72 -24.83 56.21
CA GLU A 796 -16.66 -25.96 56.23
C GLU A 796 -17.68 -25.88 57.42
N GLU A 797 -17.48 -25.04 58.42
CA GLU A 797 -18.41 -24.85 59.54
C GLU A 797 -19.68 -24.06 59.22
N SER A 798 -19.74 -23.36 58.08
CA SER A 798 -20.94 -22.62 57.65
C SER A 798 -21.96 -23.45 56.89
N MET A 799 -21.56 -24.61 56.34
CA MET A 799 -22.46 -25.51 55.60
C MET A 799 -23.41 -26.31 56.50
N ASN A 800 -23.15 -26.40 57.82
CA ASN A 800 -23.97 -27.17 58.79
C ASN A 800 -25.02 -26.34 59.48
N ARG A 801 -25.22 -25.07 59.11
CA ARG A 801 -26.24 -24.17 59.75
C ARG A 801 -27.30 -23.62 58.77
N ARG A 802 -27.48 -24.24 57.60
CA ARG A 802 -28.64 -23.96 56.72
C ARG A 802 -29.55 -25.18 56.60
#